data_658b2dad30fe7cedf28d7bcb04a40f77
#
_entry.id   658b2dad30fe7cedf28d7bcb04a40f77
#
_cell.length_a   1.000
_cell.length_b   1.000
_cell.length_c   1.000
_cell.angle_alpha   90.00
_cell.angle_beta   90.00
_cell.angle_gamma   90.00
#
_symmetry.space_group_name_H-M   'P 1'
#
loop_
_entity.id
_entity.type
_entity.pdbx_description
1 polymer ?
#
loop_
_entity_poly.entity_id
_entity_poly.type
_entity_poly.pdbx_seq_one_letter_code
_entity_poly.pdbx_strand_id
1 'polypeptide(L)'
;MKKIVNLVVALLSIFVLYGCATNKNIQTLQVPTNVKINEEGLITWDEVNNATTYVVTINGETYIASTNSFQVKNINENFSFTVRAEAVGYKTSSETESIEYIGKAVAEINKIYEYTLSITIGNREDADDVEAYDKNNQLIKEACTIAYEHGVTYEIASSIVNIILDESVNNKDNIPGFIASLVLNFVGLNNDQVVGLVYYGDYVTQVKLNSLATSFAGSEIETALQGINELLVRNDYEIANALANIIIQCLKVYRQGTVQVLPKLQKLLGSSNNQEIAYNAVQLKEAIVKVLLDNVVSNEDLAVVLDFAKDAVLVAAPLVSGLVTDNEMLANVIAQVVEVMESIDSLEVAGAITDLYKAFLNSLDYITEDLVAKALEYEDTRQIIGYIVLQGIKNIIPEITITSDDLKLVIDLIWYEVGVIIPDLKDVSLMDIINISEEKYNELLGTVAKLFNDDYKAFRDFITSDETIKAIVEALKFRVVEGKLSPDQSVSVKIEEVANDEILSKVFEKYGISSVDELVVGKTYKILGVHKFGESFITIKSYSVTITNISSEVVTYYYENVAYTVENIDSLLPILDKMIGLFETESITTIENLKAIIKVVVDVDFVSDETIKSILTVITNFKEEDIKVLIKDLATLTKSLVSFVKEVGVEEFINDMINGDIQAIFPFFNEKNIATIKLLANDLATMLDNAKAFPMNYVFGEGDNSFTLTFESKDEFIETMNQFIEMLESLNKAE
;
A
#
# COMPACT_ATOMS: atom_id res chain seq x y z
N MET A 1 33.76 86.27 2.44
CA MET A 1 33.00 85.24 3.15
C MET A 1 33.26 85.26 4.64
N LYS A 2 34.46 85.25 5.21
CA LYS A 2 34.70 85.26 6.68
C LYS A 2 34.03 86.41 7.44
N LYS A 3 33.92 87.61 6.87
CA LYS A 3 33.28 88.76 7.52
C LYS A 3 31.74 88.68 7.58
N ILE A 4 31.10 88.01 6.62
CA ILE A 4 29.66 87.78 6.60
C ILE A 4 29.27 86.68 7.60
N VAL A 5 30.10 85.63 7.73
CA VAL A 5 29.85 84.55 8.69
C VAL A 5 29.97 85.07 10.13
N ASN A 6 30.96 85.95 10.41
CA ASN A 6 31.07 86.54 11.73
C ASN A 6 29.91 87.49 12.09
N LEU A 7 29.33 88.18 11.08
CA LEU A 7 28.16 89.04 11.28
C LEU A 7 26.89 88.17 11.56
N VAL A 8 26.72 87.08 10.84
CA VAL A 8 25.61 86.16 11.07
C VAL A 8 25.71 85.51 12.40
N VAL A 9 26.91 85.05 12.84
CA VAL A 9 27.14 84.45 14.17
C VAL A 9 26.94 85.52 15.25
N ALA A 10 27.33 86.76 15.07
CA ALA A 10 27.07 87.83 16.01
C ALA A 10 25.57 88.22 16.12
N LEU A 11 24.83 88.20 15.01
CA LEU A 11 23.40 88.37 15.01
C LEU A 11 22.64 87.23 15.64
N LEU A 12 23.09 85.99 15.41
CA LEU A 12 22.52 84.85 16.09
C LEU A 12 22.83 84.81 17.63
N SER A 13 24.03 85.29 18.01
CA SER A 13 24.38 85.47 19.42
C SER A 13 23.55 86.48 20.19
N ILE A 14 23.14 87.56 19.47
CA ILE A 14 22.26 88.60 20.02
C ILE A 14 20.83 88.09 20.12
N PHE A 15 20.35 87.22 19.25
CA PHE A 15 19.07 86.58 19.39
C PHE A 15 19.02 85.59 20.52
N VAL A 16 20.11 84.86 20.81
CA VAL A 16 20.20 83.92 21.94
C VAL A 16 20.29 84.71 23.27
N LEU A 17 20.88 85.94 23.31
CA LEU A 17 20.98 86.71 24.51
C LEU A 17 19.69 87.53 24.82
N TYR A 18 18.85 87.82 23.87
CA TYR A 18 17.56 88.45 24.12
C TYR A 18 16.46 87.47 24.55
N GLY A 19 16.63 86.23 24.35
CA GLY A 19 15.72 85.15 24.78
C GLY A 19 15.80 84.78 26.28
N CYS A 20 16.82 85.30 27.00
CA CYS A 20 17.05 84.89 28.40
C CYS A 20 16.57 85.88 29.46
N ALA A 21 15.74 86.88 29.20
CA ALA A 21 15.29 87.84 30.18
C ALA A 21 13.80 88.13 30.17
N THR A 22 13.01 87.11 30.30
CA THR A 22 11.66 87.19 30.89
C THR A 22 11.41 85.95 31.71
N ASN A 23 11.39 86.11 33.02
CA ASN A 23 10.85 85.17 33.98
C ASN A 23 9.31 85.07 33.76
N LYS A 24 8.89 84.54 32.60
CA LYS A 24 7.51 84.07 32.42
C LYS A 24 7.45 82.69 33.04
N ASN A 25 6.53 82.53 33.98
CA ASN A 25 6.11 81.18 34.42
C ASN A 25 5.77 80.37 33.18
N ILE A 26 6.71 79.65 32.61
CA ILE A 26 6.50 78.82 31.43
C ILE A 26 5.60 77.69 31.87
N GLN A 27 4.36 77.72 31.41
CA GLN A 27 3.38 76.71 31.74
C GLN A 27 3.78 75.37 31.15
N THR A 28 3.78 74.28 31.96
CA THR A 28 4.08 72.93 31.51
C THR A 28 2.85 72.38 30.76
N LEU A 29 3.06 71.75 29.63
CA LEU A 29 1.99 71.05 28.90
C LEU A 29 1.50 69.88 29.73
N GLN A 30 0.21 69.55 29.55
CA GLN A 30 -0.40 68.35 30.12
C GLN A 30 0.19 67.13 29.47
N VAL A 31 0.26 66.03 30.21
CA VAL A 31 0.66 64.73 29.68
C VAL A 31 -0.46 64.20 28.77
N PRO A 32 -0.16 63.67 27.56
CA PRO A 32 -1.17 63.04 26.73
C PRO A 32 -1.94 61.96 27.51
N THR A 33 -3.28 61.95 27.30
CA THR A 33 -4.19 60.98 27.96
C THR A 33 -4.82 60.07 26.91
N ASN A 34 -5.44 58.97 27.36
CA ASN A 34 -6.09 57.96 26.51
C ASN A 34 -5.19 57.41 25.38
N VAL A 35 -3.91 57.25 25.72
CA VAL A 35 -2.94 56.66 24.79
C VAL A 35 -3.30 55.22 24.49
N LYS A 36 -3.47 54.90 23.23
CA LYS A 36 -3.83 53.53 22.75
C LYS A 36 -3.06 53.21 21.50
N ILE A 37 -2.87 51.93 21.26
CA ILE A 37 -2.37 51.41 20.00
C ILE A 37 -3.38 50.35 19.49
N ASN A 38 -3.65 50.39 18.19
CA ASN A 38 -4.49 49.38 17.56
C ASN A 38 -3.65 48.28 16.92
N GLU A 39 -4.34 47.27 16.40
CA GLU A 39 -3.68 46.10 15.77
C GLU A 39 -2.89 46.45 14.51
N GLU A 40 -3.20 47.56 13.82
CA GLU A 40 -2.48 48.08 12.66
C GLU A 40 -1.25 48.91 13.07
N GLY A 41 -1.00 49.08 14.39
CA GLY A 41 0.14 49.80 14.94
C GLY A 41 -0.06 51.32 14.90
N LEU A 42 -1.29 51.81 14.79
CA LEU A 42 -1.60 53.22 14.93
C LEU A 42 -1.74 53.58 16.43
N ILE A 43 -0.77 54.34 16.92
CA ILE A 43 -0.80 54.94 18.24
C ILE A 43 -1.66 56.20 18.19
N THR A 44 -2.61 56.40 19.09
CA THR A 44 -3.49 57.54 19.22
C THR A 44 -3.58 58.00 20.66
N TRP A 45 -3.80 59.31 20.87
CA TRP A 45 -3.98 59.92 22.18
C TRP A 45 -4.93 61.13 22.09
N ASP A 46 -5.36 61.64 23.22
CA ASP A 46 -6.15 62.86 23.26
C ASP A 46 -5.29 64.07 22.94
N GLU A 47 -5.86 65.02 22.21
CA GLU A 47 -5.22 66.30 21.90
C GLU A 47 -4.91 67.09 23.16
N VAL A 48 -3.65 67.52 23.29
CA VAL A 48 -3.20 68.32 24.43
C VAL A 48 -3.32 69.80 24.10
N ASN A 49 -4.03 70.54 24.92
CA ASN A 49 -4.20 71.99 24.71
C ASN A 49 -2.82 72.67 24.63
N ASN A 50 -2.64 73.51 23.58
CA ASN A 50 -1.46 74.25 23.26
C ASN A 50 -0.25 73.41 22.79
N ALA A 51 -0.35 72.12 22.67
CA ALA A 51 0.66 71.30 22.03
C ALA A 51 0.70 71.58 20.52
N THR A 52 1.90 71.69 19.92
CA THR A 52 2.08 71.86 18.50
C THR A 52 2.67 70.61 17.87
N THR A 53 3.36 69.80 18.65
CA THR A 53 3.96 68.57 18.27
C THR A 53 3.94 67.56 19.44
N TYR A 54 4.12 66.30 19.11
CA TYR A 54 4.28 65.22 20.08
C TYR A 54 5.56 64.48 19.77
N VAL A 55 6.19 63.97 20.81
CA VAL A 55 7.32 63.06 20.67
C VAL A 55 6.84 61.70 21.15
N VAL A 56 6.95 60.76 20.25
CA VAL A 56 6.68 59.30 20.53
C VAL A 56 8.07 58.65 20.70
N THR A 57 8.33 58.07 21.83
CA THR A 57 9.55 57.32 22.10
C THR A 57 9.21 55.81 22.00
N ILE A 58 9.86 55.12 21.07
CA ILE A 58 9.67 53.67 20.85
C ILE A 58 11.01 52.97 21.12
N ASN A 59 11.06 52.08 22.06
CA ASN A 59 12.29 51.37 22.47
C ASN A 59 13.52 52.32 22.66
N GLY A 60 13.24 53.57 23.11
CA GLY A 60 14.29 54.59 23.35
C GLY A 60 14.59 55.49 22.12
N GLU A 61 14.11 55.18 20.95
CA GLU A 61 14.20 56.06 19.76
C GLU A 61 13.02 57.03 19.74
N THR A 62 13.29 58.28 19.35
CA THR A 62 12.30 59.37 19.37
C THR A 62 11.83 59.73 17.98
N TYR A 63 10.52 59.86 17.82
CA TYR A 63 9.83 60.26 16.61
C TYR A 63 8.95 61.44 16.86
N ILE A 64 8.79 62.36 15.88
CA ILE A 64 7.99 63.55 15.98
C ILE A 64 6.66 63.32 15.24
N ALA A 65 5.54 63.54 15.91
CA ALA A 65 4.21 63.52 15.35
C ALA A 65 3.63 64.96 15.40
N SER A 66 3.06 65.43 14.29
CA SER A 66 2.41 66.74 14.17
C SER A 66 0.90 66.70 14.49
N THR A 67 0.37 65.50 14.66
CA THR A 67 -1.01 65.19 15.05
C THR A 67 -1.02 64.33 16.33
N ASN A 68 -2.18 64.11 16.89
CA ASN A 68 -2.37 63.23 18.05
C ASN A 68 -2.40 61.77 17.66
N SER A 69 -1.62 61.37 16.64
CA SER A 69 -1.46 59.99 16.19
C SER A 69 -0.07 59.75 15.59
N PHE A 70 0.39 58.48 15.65
CA PHE A 70 1.64 58.05 15.08
C PHE A 70 1.52 56.63 14.56
N GLN A 71 1.91 56.39 13.29
CA GLN A 71 1.92 55.07 12.68
C GLN A 71 3.28 54.38 12.90
N VAL A 72 3.32 53.31 13.61
CA VAL A 72 4.48 52.44 13.75
C VAL A 72 4.68 51.65 12.46
N LYS A 73 5.90 51.60 11.95
CA LYS A 73 6.20 50.91 10.67
C LYS A 73 6.42 49.43 10.83
N ASN A 74 7.13 49.02 11.89
CA ASN A 74 7.36 47.61 12.19
C ASN A 74 6.53 47.18 13.42
N ILE A 75 5.49 46.41 13.16
CA ILE A 75 4.56 45.91 14.18
C ILE A 75 4.73 44.40 14.43
N ASN A 76 5.74 43.81 13.85
CA ASN A 76 5.98 42.35 14.01
C ASN A 76 6.75 42.01 15.29
N GLU A 77 7.54 42.96 15.79
CA GLU A 77 8.34 42.80 17.00
C GLU A 77 7.69 43.46 18.21
N ASN A 78 8.05 43.01 19.39
CA ASN A 78 7.61 43.65 20.63
C ASN A 78 8.31 45.01 20.77
N PHE A 79 7.56 46.01 21.21
CA PHE A 79 8.13 47.30 21.58
C PHE A 79 7.35 47.94 22.72
N SER A 80 8.03 48.84 23.43
CA SER A 80 7.36 49.71 24.38
C SER A 80 7.43 51.16 23.87
N PHE A 81 6.44 51.94 24.20
CA PHE A 81 6.42 53.33 23.80
C PHE A 81 5.84 54.29 24.85
N THR A 82 6.28 55.54 24.81
CA THR A 82 5.78 56.64 25.58
C THR A 82 5.45 57.80 24.65
N VAL A 83 4.60 58.71 25.06
CA VAL A 83 4.24 59.92 24.32
C VAL A 83 4.38 61.14 25.24
N ARG A 84 4.97 62.24 24.75
CA ARG A 84 4.95 63.55 25.42
C ARG A 84 4.56 64.66 24.45
N ALA A 85 4.04 65.73 24.99
CA ALA A 85 3.62 66.91 24.24
C ALA A 85 4.68 68.00 24.24
N GLU A 86 4.87 68.69 23.12
CA GLU A 86 5.83 69.77 22.96
C GLU A 86 5.16 70.97 22.26
N ALA A 87 5.55 72.18 22.69
CA ALA A 87 5.19 73.41 22.02
C ALA A 87 6.21 74.54 22.29
N VAL A 88 6.40 75.40 21.35
CA VAL A 88 7.24 76.58 21.50
C VAL A 88 6.62 77.52 22.52
N GLY A 89 7.38 77.90 23.55
CA GLY A 89 6.90 78.79 24.60
C GLY A 89 6.26 78.10 25.81
N TYR A 90 6.20 76.77 25.79
CA TYR A 90 5.76 75.91 26.89
C TYR A 90 6.88 75.00 27.34
N LYS A 91 6.83 74.53 28.62
CA LYS A 91 7.68 73.46 29.06
C LYS A 91 7.06 72.12 28.60
N THR A 92 7.88 71.26 28.01
CA THR A 92 7.50 69.94 27.56
C THR A 92 6.78 69.14 28.69
N SER A 93 5.75 68.40 28.37
CA SER A 93 5.11 67.51 29.33
C SER A 93 6.04 66.42 29.83
N SER A 94 5.70 65.78 30.92
CA SER A 94 6.27 64.45 31.21
C SER A 94 5.84 63.45 30.14
N GLU A 95 6.57 62.37 30.03
CA GLU A 95 6.17 61.25 29.23
C GLU A 95 4.98 60.53 29.87
N THR A 96 4.18 59.84 29.09
CA THR A 96 3.16 58.93 29.59
C THR A 96 3.81 57.75 30.31
N GLU A 97 3.03 56.96 30.97
CA GLU A 97 3.48 55.60 31.33
C GLU A 97 3.85 54.82 30.10
N SER A 98 4.83 53.93 30.23
CA SER A 98 5.26 53.05 29.11
C SER A 98 4.14 52.05 28.81
N ILE A 99 3.77 51.95 27.56
CA ILE A 99 2.81 50.97 27.05
C ILE A 99 3.58 49.93 26.24
N GLU A 100 3.35 48.66 26.56
CA GLU A 100 3.94 47.55 25.82
C GLU A 100 2.99 47.11 24.71
N TYR A 101 3.55 46.83 23.54
CA TYR A 101 2.89 46.22 22.39
C TYR A 101 3.51 44.88 22.11
N ILE A 102 2.69 43.85 22.01
CA ILE A 102 3.13 42.53 21.56
C ILE A 102 3.08 42.50 20.03
N GLY A 103 4.21 42.30 19.41
CA GLY A 103 4.30 42.24 17.95
C GLY A 103 3.43 41.13 17.35
N LYS A 104 2.90 41.37 16.15
CA LYS A 104 2.03 40.39 15.47
C LYS A 104 2.72 39.03 15.28
N ALA A 105 3.99 39.03 14.91
CA ALA A 105 4.79 37.83 14.78
C ALA A 105 4.88 37.08 16.12
N VAL A 106 5.23 37.81 17.17
CA VAL A 106 5.36 37.24 18.52
C VAL A 106 4.02 36.71 19.04
N ALA A 107 2.92 37.45 18.78
CA ALA A 107 1.58 37.03 19.17
C ALA A 107 1.15 35.74 18.46
N GLU A 108 1.47 35.61 17.19
CA GLU A 108 1.12 34.42 16.41
C GLU A 108 1.99 33.23 16.82
N ILE A 109 3.31 33.41 16.97
CA ILE A 109 4.23 32.38 17.51
C ILE A 109 3.77 31.91 18.90
N ASN A 110 3.35 32.82 19.78
CA ASN A 110 2.86 32.45 21.09
C ASN A 110 1.57 31.60 21.03
N LYS A 111 0.66 31.85 20.10
CA LYS A 111 -0.53 31.02 19.90
C LYS A 111 -0.16 29.60 19.49
N ILE A 112 0.74 29.45 18.50
CA ILE A 112 1.24 28.15 18.07
C ILE A 112 1.94 27.45 19.24
N TYR A 113 2.75 28.18 19.98
CA TYR A 113 3.50 27.68 21.13
C TYR A 113 2.59 27.17 22.26
N GLU A 114 1.61 27.99 22.71
CA GLU A 114 0.68 27.58 23.77
C GLU A 114 -0.12 26.33 23.37
N TYR A 115 -0.57 26.29 22.12
CA TYR A 115 -1.25 25.11 21.57
C TYR A 115 -0.35 23.89 21.56
N THR A 116 0.86 24.00 21.01
CA THR A 116 1.82 22.89 20.92
C THR A 116 2.21 22.38 22.29
N LEU A 117 2.46 23.29 23.24
CA LEU A 117 2.77 22.95 24.63
C LEU A 117 1.67 22.10 25.26
N SER A 118 0.40 22.51 25.08
CA SER A 118 -0.75 21.82 25.66
C SER A 118 -0.93 20.37 25.18
N ILE A 119 -0.55 20.07 23.92
CA ILE A 119 -0.69 18.74 23.32
C ILE A 119 0.57 17.88 23.42
N THR A 120 1.70 18.44 23.87
CA THR A 120 3.00 17.72 23.92
C THR A 120 3.45 17.41 25.34
N ILE A 121 3.79 18.39 26.14
CA ILE A 121 4.46 18.24 27.45
C ILE A 121 3.65 18.80 28.63
N GLY A 122 2.53 19.49 28.38
CA GLY A 122 1.69 20.05 29.43
C GLY A 122 2.35 21.19 30.24
N ASN A 123 2.15 21.23 31.57
CA ASN A 123 2.63 22.28 32.44
C ASN A 123 3.92 21.89 33.14
N ARG A 124 4.83 22.86 33.31
CA ARG A 124 6.13 22.68 33.99
C ARG A 124 5.98 22.24 35.46
N GLU A 125 4.92 22.68 36.12
CA GLU A 125 4.67 22.37 37.55
C GLU A 125 4.30 20.90 37.78
N ASP A 126 3.76 20.24 36.73
CA ASP A 126 3.36 18.85 36.74
C ASP A 126 4.46 17.91 36.19
N ALA A 127 5.63 18.44 35.79
CA ALA A 127 6.68 17.67 35.16
C ALA A 127 7.50 16.85 36.18
N ASP A 128 7.62 15.55 35.95
CA ASP A 128 8.44 14.65 36.76
C ASP A 128 9.94 14.95 36.64
N ASP A 129 10.38 15.41 35.44
CA ASP A 129 11.75 15.85 35.12
C ASP A 129 11.73 17.27 34.55
N VAL A 130 12.13 18.24 35.37
CA VAL A 130 12.11 19.66 35.03
C VAL A 130 13.20 20.02 34.00
N GLU A 131 14.36 19.34 34.00
CA GLU A 131 15.42 19.59 33.03
C GLU A 131 15.00 19.10 31.64
N ALA A 132 14.43 17.91 31.56
CA ALA A 132 13.87 17.37 30.34
C ALA A 132 12.72 18.25 29.80
N TYR A 133 11.85 18.73 30.70
CA TYR A 133 10.80 19.68 30.36
C TYR A 133 11.36 20.96 29.74
N ASP A 134 12.34 21.58 30.37
CA ASP A 134 12.93 22.84 29.92
C ASP A 134 13.62 22.68 28.56
N LYS A 135 14.28 21.53 28.30
CA LYS A 135 14.87 21.17 27.01
C LYS A 135 13.77 21.02 25.95
N ASN A 136 12.75 20.24 26.23
CA ASN A 136 11.64 20.02 25.30
C ASN A 136 10.87 21.32 25.02
N ASN A 137 10.70 22.17 26.03
CA ASN A 137 10.09 23.48 25.89
C ASN A 137 10.86 24.41 24.95
N GLN A 138 12.19 24.33 24.98
CA GLN A 138 13.02 25.08 24.03
C GLN A 138 12.82 24.58 22.59
N LEU A 139 12.79 23.26 22.37
CA LEU A 139 12.51 22.66 21.05
C LEU A 139 11.15 23.11 20.50
N ILE A 140 10.12 23.16 21.37
CA ILE A 140 8.79 23.67 20.96
C ILE A 140 8.89 25.13 20.51
N LYS A 141 9.62 25.98 21.23
CA LYS A 141 9.78 27.38 20.83
C LYS A 141 10.47 27.53 19.49
N GLU A 142 11.52 26.75 19.25
CA GLU A 142 12.23 26.71 17.98
C GLU A 142 11.31 26.24 16.85
N ALA A 143 10.57 25.15 17.05
CA ALA A 143 9.58 24.65 16.10
C ALA A 143 8.55 25.71 15.71
N CYS A 144 7.98 26.39 16.69
CA CYS A 144 6.95 27.44 16.44
C CYS A 144 7.55 28.65 15.72
N THR A 145 8.79 29.00 16.00
CA THR A 145 9.48 30.12 15.35
C THR A 145 9.76 29.78 13.88
N ILE A 146 10.31 28.59 13.60
CA ILE A 146 10.58 28.12 12.24
C ILE A 146 9.28 28.03 11.44
N ALA A 147 8.23 27.43 12.02
CA ALA A 147 6.91 27.35 11.38
C ALA A 147 6.42 28.75 10.94
N TYR A 148 6.47 29.73 11.83
CA TYR A 148 6.03 31.10 11.53
C TYR A 148 6.90 31.77 10.48
N GLU A 149 8.21 31.61 10.52
CA GLU A 149 9.16 32.17 9.54
C GLU A 149 8.87 31.67 8.11
N HIS A 150 8.36 30.45 7.98
CA HIS A 150 7.89 29.86 6.74
C HIS A 150 6.41 30.18 6.42
N GLY A 151 5.77 31.07 7.17
CA GLY A 151 4.39 31.49 6.92
C GLY A 151 3.31 30.52 7.41
N VAL A 152 3.66 29.60 8.33
CA VAL A 152 2.70 28.73 9.01
C VAL A 152 2.05 29.51 10.14
N THR A 153 0.73 29.68 10.07
CA THR A 153 -0.08 30.33 11.12
C THR A 153 -0.59 29.30 12.13
N TYR A 154 -1.08 29.78 13.27
CA TYR A 154 -1.76 28.93 14.25
C TYR A 154 -2.90 28.11 13.62
N GLU A 155 -3.69 28.73 12.73
CA GLU A 155 -4.79 28.06 12.04
C GLU A 155 -4.30 26.88 11.19
N ILE A 156 -3.20 27.05 10.46
CA ILE A 156 -2.59 26.01 9.64
C ILE A 156 -2.04 24.88 10.52
N ALA A 157 -1.22 25.23 11.53
CA ALA A 157 -0.59 24.24 12.41
C ALA A 157 -1.65 23.43 13.16
N SER A 158 -2.64 24.08 13.75
CA SER A 158 -3.70 23.42 14.52
C SER A 158 -4.62 22.55 13.65
N SER A 159 -4.92 22.97 12.42
CA SER A 159 -5.77 22.17 11.53
C SER A 159 -5.14 20.82 11.18
N ILE A 160 -3.83 20.80 10.94
CA ILE A 160 -3.12 19.55 10.60
C ILE A 160 -2.95 18.65 11.83
N VAL A 161 -2.54 19.22 12.95
CA VAL A 161 -2.39 18.45 14.20
C VAL A 161 -3.74 17.86 14.64
N ASN A 162 -4.83 18.62 14.52
CA ASN A 162 -6.16 18.12 14.87
C ASN A 162 -6.58 16.92 14.02
N ILE A 163 -6.22 16.88 12.72
CA ILE A 163 -6.47 15.69 11.88
C ILE A 163 -5.69 14.47 12.38
N ILE A 164 -4.43 14.68 12.80
CA ILE A 164 -3.58 13.60 13.31
C ILE A 164 -4.09 13.06 14.64
N LEU A 165 -4.65 13.93 15.48
CA LEU A 165 -5.20 13.58 16.80
C LEU A 165 -6.64 13.10 16.76
N ASP A 166 -7.36 13.29 15.66
CA ASP A 166 -8.77 12.87 15.52
C ASP A 166 -8.83 11.33 15.35
N GLU A 167 -9.24 10.64 16.42
CA GLU A 167 -9.38 9.19 16.43
C GLU A 167 -10.39 8.68 15.38
N SER A 168 -11.40 9.46 15.04
CA SER A 168 -12.41 9.10 14.04
C SER A 168 -11.85 9.08 12.61
N VAL A 169 -10.91 9.95 12.33
CA VAL A 169 -10.21 10.06 11.04
C VAL A 169 -8.99 9.16 11.00
N ASN A 170 -8.26 9.05 12.12
CA ASN A 170 -7.01 8.28 12.26
C ASN A 170 -7.25 6.80 12.63
N ASN A 171 -8.45 6.31 12.53
CA ASN A 171 -8.75 4.90 12.74
C ASN A 171 -8.12 4.05 11.61
N LYS A 172 -7.42 2.96 11.98
CA LYS A 172 -6.81 2.02 11.02
C LYS A 172 -7.79 1.47 9.97
N ASP A 173 -9.09 1.48 10.27
CA ASP A 173 -10.14 1.05 9.34
C ASP A 173 -10.57 2.19 8.37
N ASN A 174 -10.10 3.43 8.58
CA ASN A 174 -10.40 4.62 7.77
C ASN A 174 -9.13 5.31 7.22
N ILE A 175 -8.08 4.54 6.92
CA ILE A 175 -6.83 5.08 6.33
C ILE A 175 -7.10 5.96 5.10
N PRO A 176 -7.99 5.59 4.14
CA PRO A 176 -8.28 6.46 3.00
C PRO A 176 -8.85 7.83 3.40
N GLY A 177 -9.74 7.87 4.41
CA GLY A 177 -10.30 9.13 4.92
C GLY A 177 -9.26 10.00 5.60
N PHE A 178 -8.36 9.41 6.37
CA PHE A 178 -7.23 10.10 7.00
C PHE A 178 -6.30 10.74 5.96
N ILE A 179 -5.86 9.95 4.96
CA ILE A 179 -5.01 10.45 3.87
C ILE A 179 -5.71 11.57 3.10
N ALA A 180 -6.99 11.41 2.76
CA ALA A 180 -7.75 12.43 2.05
C ALA A 180 -7.83 13.75 2.85
N SER A 181 -8.07 13.67 4.16
CA SER A 181 -8.12 14.84 5.04
C SER A 181 -6.78 15.56 5.12
N LEU A 182 -5.68 14.81 5.25
CA LEU A 182 -4.33 15.39 5.21
C LEU A 182 -4.07 16.09 3.87
N VAL A 183 -4.29 15.39 2.75
CA VAL A 183 -4.06 15.94 1.41
C VAL A 183 -4.86 17.23 1.19
N LEU A 184 -6.14 17.27 1.57
CA LEU A 184 -6.98 18.46 1.40
C LEU A 184 -6.44 19.67 2.18
N ASN A 185 -5.87 19.46 3.36
CA ASN A 185 -5.27 20.54 4.14
C ASN A 185 -3.92 21.01 3.54
N PHE A 186 -3.12 20.12 3.02
CA PHE A 186 -1.85 20.48 2.38
C PHE A 186 -2.01 21.15 1.01
N VAL A 187 -3.06 20.82 0.27
CA VAL A 187 -3.28 21.33 -1.11
C VAL A 187 -3.34 22.87 -1.18
N GLY A 188 -3.90 23.51 -0.16
CA GLY A 188 -4.03 24.98 -0.07
C GLY A 188 -2.73 25.71 0.27
N LEU A 189 -1.70 25.00 0.74
CA LEU A 189 -0.45 25.58 1.21
C LEU A 189 0.53 25.86 0.05
N ASN A 190 1.34 26.90 0.20
CA ASN A 190 2.49 27.09 -0.68
C ASN A 190 3.67 26.21 -0.22
N ASN A 191 4.72 26.12 -1.05
CA ASN A 191 5.86 25.23 -0.77
C ASN A 191 6.61 25.62 0.51
N ASP A 192 6.72 26.93 0.79
CA ASP A 192 7.41 27.43 1.98
C ASP A 192 6.67 27.02 3.25
N GLN A 193 5.34 27.13 3.24
CA GLN A 193 4.50 26.64 4.36
C GLN A 193 4.60 25.12 4.56
N VAL A 194 4.75 24.34 3.48
CA VAL A 194 4.98 22.89 3.60
C VAL A 194 6.31 22.62 4.28
N VAL A 195 7.38 23.32 3.88
CA VAL A 195 8.70 23.23 4.54
C VAL A 195 8.59 23.57 6.03
N GLY A 196 7.96 24.68 6.36
CA GLY A 196 7.76 25.11 7.75
C GLY A 196 6.99 24.10 8.59
N LEU A 197 5.95 23.45 8.02
CA LEU A 197 5.19 22.40 8.70
C LEU A 197 6.00 21.12 8.92
N VAL A 198 6.85 20.74 7.97
CA VAL A 198 7.70 19.55 8.12
C VAL A 198 8.73 19.78 9.22
N TYR A 199 9.39 20.93 9.24
CA TYR A 199 10.31 21.27 10.36
C TYR A 199 9.59 21.34 11.70
N TYR A 200 8.43 21.98 11.76
CA TYR A 200 7.60 21.99 12.96
C TYR A 200 7.27 20.57 13.42
N GLY A 201 6.86 19.70 12.50
CA GLY A 201 6.55 18.31 12.79
C GLY A 201 7.76 17.51 13.28
N ASP A 202 8.95 17.75 12.72
CA ASP A 202 10.20 17.12 13.14
C ASP A 202 10.54 17.46 14.58
N TYR A 203 10.59 18.75 14.94
CA TYR A 203 10.86 19.18 16.32
C TYR A 203 9.80 18.70 17.33
N VAL A 204 8.52 18.70 16.93
CA VAL A 204 7.43 18.14 17.76
C VAL A 204 7.61 16.63 17.96
N THR A 205 8.08 15.92 16.94
CA THR A 205 8.39 14.48 17.04
C THR A 205 9.54 14.23 17.99
N GLN A 206 10.62 15.02 17.95
CA GLN A 206 11.73 14.95 18.90
C GLN A 206 11.23 15.12 20.34
N VAL A 207 10.37 16.11 20.60
CA VAL A 207 9.76 16.33 21.92
C VAL A 207 8.95 15.11 22.37
N LYS A 208 8.14 14.54 21.49
CA LYS A 208 7.32 13.35 21.78
C LYS A 208 8.21 12.13 22.08
N LEU A 209 9.26 11.90 21.32
CA LEU A 209 10.21 10.81 21.56
C LEU A 209 10.96 10.98 22.89
N ASN A 210 11.40 12.19 23.22
CA ASN A 210 12.02 12.48 24.51
C ASN A 210 11.07 12.20 25.68
N SER A 211 9.82 12.68 25.58
CA SER A 211 8.79 12.47 26.61
C SER A 211 8.45 10.99 26.76
N LEU A 212 8.34 10.27 25.63
CA LEU A 212 8.07 8.83 25.64
C LEU A 212 9.24 8.04 26.23
N ALA A 213 10.49 8.38 25.87
CA ALA A 213 11.68 7.75 26.40
C ALA A 213 11.75 7.88 27.94
N THR A 214 11.44 9.08 28.46
CA THR A 214 11.39 9.32 29.92
C THR A 214 10.37 8.40 30.61
N SER A 215 9.24 8.11 29.97
CA SER A 215 8.22 7.21 30.52
C SER A 215 8.67 5.75 30.62
N PHE A 216 9.73 5.37 29.89
CA PHE A 216 10.33 4.03 29.89
C PHE A 216 11.73 4.00 30.52
N ALA A 217 12.03 4.95 31.43
CA ALA A 217 13.36 5.11 32.02
C ALA A 217 13.95 3.79 32.56
N GLY A 218 15.18 3.51 32.18
CA GLY A 218 15.93 2.31 32.57
C GLY A 218 15.60 1.04 31.77
N SER A 219 14.84 1.14 30.69
CA SER A 219 14.51 0.02 29.79
C SER A 219 15.24 0.09 28.45
N GLU A 220 15.24 -1.00 27.70
CA GLU A 220 15.74 -1.05 26.32
C GLU A 220 14.91 -0.17 25.37
N ILE A 221 13.63 0.02 25.71
CA ILE A 221 12.72 0.93 24.97
C ILE A 221 13.20 2.36 25.05
N GLU A 222 13.64 2.81 26.25
CA GLU A 222 14.26 4.13 26.40
C GLU A 222 15.46 4.29 25.46
N THR A 223 16.36 3.31 25.46
CA THR A 223 17.57 3.32 24.61
C THR A 223 17.22 3.43 23.12
N ALA A 224 16.23 2.65 22.65
CA ALA A 224 15.79 2.70 21.26
C ALA A 224 15.15 4.05 20.89
N LEU A 225 14.28 4.59 21.75
CA LEU A 225 13.64 5.89 21.52
C LEU A 225 14.65 7.04 21.52
N GLN A 226 15.63 6.99 22.42
CA GLN A 226 16.74 7.96 22.47
C GLN A 226 17.61 7.85 21.20
N GLY A 227 17.91 6.62 20.74
CA GLY A 227 18.66 6.40 19.52
C GLY A 227 17.94 6.95 18.28
N ILE A 228 16.63 6.72 18.14
CA ILE A 228 15.83 7.30 17.06
C ILE A 228 15.83 8.85 17.15
N ASN A 229 15.70 9.40 18.35
CA ASN A 229 15.77 10.84 18.54
C ASN A 229 17.12 11.43 18.18
N GLU A 230 18.22 10.72 18.48
CA GLU A 230 19.57 11.12 18.06
C GLU A 230 19.73 11.12 16.54
N LEU A 231 19.09 10.20 15.84
CA LEU A 231 19.06 10.18 14.37
C LEU A 231 18.35 11.42 13.81
N LEU A 232 17.21 11.81 14.37
CA LEU A 232 16.49 13.03 13.98
C LEU A 232 17.37 14.27 14.22
N VAL A 233 17.94 14.41 15.41
CA VAL A 233 18.79 15.57 15.76
C VAL A 233 20.05 15.66 14.89
N ARG A 234 20.68 14.52 14.56
CA ARG A 234 21.88 14.46 13.70
C ARG A 234 21.59 14.87 12.25
N ASN A 235 20.43 14.49 11.74
CA ASN A 235 20.04 14.67 10.35
C ASN A 235 18.93 15.72 10.15
N ASP A 236 18.69 16.54 11.17
CA ASP A 236 17.57 17.47 11.33
C ASP A 236 17.10 18.14 10.00
N TYR A 237 18.01 18.89 9.38
CA TYR A 237 17.65 19.61 8.16
C TYR A 237 17.59 18.73 6.90
N GLU A 238 18.37 17.66 6.83
CA GLU A 238 18.41 16.79 5.63
C GLU A 238 17.13 16.00 5.51
N ILE A 239 16.68 15.37 6.61
CA ILE A 239 15.43 14.59 6.64
C ILE A 239 14.21 15.50 6.41
N ALA A 240 14.16 16.61 7.14
CA ALA A 240 13.06 17.55 7.02
C ALA A 240 12.96 18.14 5.60
N ASN A 241 14.08 18.48 4.98
CA ASN A 241 14.11 18.92 3.58
C ASN A 241 13.66 17.85 2.61
N ALA A 242 14.17 16.62 2.74
CA ALA A 242 13.81 15.50 1.87
C ALA A 242 12.31 15.20 1.96
N LEU A 243 11.75 15.13 3.17
CA LEU A 243 10.32 14.94 3.38
C LEU A 243 9.49 16.09 2.81
N ALA A 244 9.92 17.35 3.03
CA ALA A 244 9.23 18.50 2.47
C ALA A 244 9.23 18.45 0.94
N ASN A 245 10.36 18.13 0.31
CA ASN A 245 10.47 17.98 -1.14
C ASN A 245 9.56 16.88 -1.69
N ILE A 246 9.50 15.72 -1.03
CA ILE A 246 8.61 14.62 -1.40
C ILE A 246 7.15 15.07 -1.33
N ILE A 247 6.72 15.70 -0.23
CA ILE A 247 5.37 16.22 -0.07
C ILE A 247 5.05 17.25 -1.15
N ILE A 248 5.97 18.17 -1.44
CA ILE A 248 5.82 19.20 -2.49
C ILE A 248 5.65 18.54 -3.86
N GLN A 249 6.40 17.48 -4.18
CA GLN A 249 6.21 16.76 -5.45
C GLN A 249 4.84 16.09 -5.51
N CYS A 250 4.40 15.42 -4.44
CA CYS A 250 3.05 14.87 -4.37
C CYS A 250 1.95 15.93 -4.56
N LEU A 251 2.11 17.10 -3.95
CA LEU A 251 1.19 18.23 -4.11
C LEU A 251 1.20 18.80 -5.53
N LYS A 252 2.36 18.83 -6.20
CA LYS A 252 2.45 19.21 -7.62
C LYS A 252 1.69 18.21 -8.49
N VAL A 253 1.85 16.89 -8.25
CA VAL A 253 1.06 15.87 -8.94
C VAL A 253 -0.44 16.13 -8.76
N TYR A 254 -0.89 16.36 -7.53
CA TYR A 254 -2.30 16.65 -7.25
C TYR A 254 -2.78 17.94 -7.98
N ARG A 255 -2.06 19.04 -7.83
CA ARG A 255 -2.43 20.34 -8.42
C ARG A 255 -2.43 20.28 -9.97
N GLN A 256 -1.41 19.64 -10.56
CA GLN A 256 -1.35 19.47 -12.01
C GLN A 256 -2.40 18.45 -12.48
N GLY A 257 -2.67 17.41 -11.71
CA GLY A 257 -3.72 16.44 -11.98
C GLY A 257 -5.09 17.09 -12.06
N THR A 258 -5.44 17.97 -11.13
CA THR A 258 -6.73 18.69 -11.16
C THR A 258 -6.88 19.58 -12.40
N VAL A 259 -5.79 20.14 -12.92
CA VAL A 259 -5.81 21.03 -14.09
C VAL A 259 -5.69 20.26 -15.42
N GLN A 260 -4.84 19.23 -15.48
CA GLN A 260 -4.51 18.54 -16.72
C GLN A 260 -5.27 17.22 -16.91
N VAL A 261 -5.52 16.48 -15.83
CA VAL A 261 -6.11 15.14 -15.86
C VAL A 261 -7.64 15.19 -15.70
N LEU A 262 -8.15 15.93 -14.72
CA LEU A 262 -9.58 15.99 -14.43
C LEU A 262 -10.45 16.42 -15.62
N PRO A 263 -10.09 17.45 -16.43
CA PRO A 263 -10.88 17.79 -17.61
C PRO A 263 -10.91 16.70 -18.68
N LYS A 264 -9.83 15.90 -18.80
CA LYS A 264 -9.77 14.76 -19.73
C LYS A 264 -10.60 13.60 -19.24
N LEU A 265 -10.59 13.33 -17.92
CA LEU A 265 -11.49 12.36 -17.30
C LEU A 265 -12.96 12.73 -17.53
N GLN A 266 -13.31 14.01 -17.36
CA GLN A 266 -14.68 14.48 -17.63
C GLN A 266 -15.08 14.27 -19.10
N LYS A 267 -14.16 14.50 -20.05
CA LYS A 267 -14.41 14.21 -21.47
C LYS A 267 -14.60 12.72 -21.72
N LEU A 268 -13.76 11.87 -21.12
CA LEU A 268 -13.89 10.42 -21.24
C LEU A 268 -15.26 9.95 -20.72
N LEU A 269 -15.66 10.43 -19.55
CA LEU A 269 -16.96 10.08 -18.95
C LEU A 269 -18.16 10.60 -19.75
N GLY A 270 -17.97 11.66 -20.55
CA GLY A 270 -18.99 12.20 -21.46
C GLY A 270 -18.99 11.60 -22.87
N SER A 271 -18.09 10.66 -23.16
CA SER A 271 -17.98 10.05 -24.49
C SER A 271 -19.18 9.16 -24.79
N SER A 272 -19.61 9.16 -26.05
CA SER A 272 -20.85 8.51 -26.48
C SER A 272 -20.67 7.27 -27.37
N ASN A 273 -19.46 7.04 -27.88
CA ASN A 273 -19.14 5.91 -28.73
C ASN A 273 -17.69 5.41 -28.52
N ASN A 274 -17.41 4.18 -28.96
CA ASN A 274 -16.14 3.51 -28.70
C ASN A 274 -14.92 4.27 -29.25
N GLN A 275 -15.02 4.95 -30.39
CA GLN A 275 -13.89 5.72 -30.94
C GLN A 275 -13.58 6.95 -30.09
N GLU A 276 -14.62 7.65 -29.64
CA GLU A 276 -14.47 8.80 -28.76
C GLU A 276 -13.93 8.39 -27.38
N ILE A 277 -14.41 7.25 -26.84
CA ILE A 277 -13.91 6.64 -25.61
C ILE A 277 -12.42 6.30 -25.77
N ALA A 278 -12.02 5.64 -26.85
CA ALA A 278 -10.65 5.25 -27.11
C ALA A 278 -9.73 6.49 -27.19
N TYR A 279 -10.09 7.49 -27.96
CA TYR A 279 -9.36 8.75 -28.07
C TYR A 279 -9.20 9.44 -26.72
N ASN A 280 -10.31 9.63 -25.98
CA ASN A 280 -10.27 10.34 -24.70
C ASN A 280 -9.55 9.53 -23.61
N ALA A 281 -9.59 8.19 -23.65
CA ALA A 281 -8.83 7.33 -22.73
C ALA A 281 -7.31 7.48 -22.95
N VAL A 282 -6.85 7.50 -24.19
CA VAL A 282 -5.43 7.71 -24.50
C VAL A 282 -4.98 9.13 -24.09
N GLN A 283 -5.81 10.14 -24.37
CA GLN A 283 -5.53 11.52 -23.94
C GLN A 283 -5.47 11.65 -22.40
N LEU A 284 -6.30 10.88 -21.69
CA LEU A 284 -6.26 10.81 -20.22
C LEU A 284 -4.98 10.13 -19.75
N LYS A 285 -4.62 8.96 -20.33
CA LYS A 285 -3.38 8.23 -20.03
C LYS A 285 -2.16 9.13 -20.24
N GLU A 286 -2.04 9.79 -21.38
CA GLU A 286 -0.92 10.71 -21.67
C GLU A 286 -0.81 11.84 -20.66
N ALA A 287 -1.94 12.42 -20.23
CA ALA A 287 -1.93 13.46 -19.22
C ALA A 287 -1.49 12.96 -17.85
N ILE A 288 -1.94 11.75 -17.45
CA ILE A 288 -1.53 11.11 -16.19
C ILE A 288 -0.03 10.82 -16.22
N VAL A 289 0.45 10.14 -17.25
CA VAL A 289 1.87 9.79 -17.41
C VAL A 289 2.73 11.03 -17.38
N LYS A 290 2.34 12.08 -18.13
CA LYS A 290 3.06 13.34 -18.14
C LYS A 290 3.14 14.00 -16.75
N VAL A 291 2.03 14.11 -16.04
CA VAL A 291 2.01 14.70 -14.69
C VAL A 291 2.89 13.90 -13.72
N LEU A 292 2.89 12.59 -13.81
CA LEU A 292 3.69 11.71 -12.96
C LEU A 292 5.19 11.79 -13.30
N LEU A 293 5.56 11.83 -14.58
CA LEU A 293 6.96 11.98 -15.02
C LEU A 293 7.55 13.35 -14.74
N ASP A 294 6.72 14.42 -14.90
CA ASP A 294 7.15 15.81 -14.65
C ASP A 294 7.41 16.08 -13.14
N ASN A 295 6.94 15.22 -12.24
CA ASN A 295 7.01 15.41 -10.79
C ASN A 295 7.58 14.21 -10.04
N VAL A 296 8.58 13.55 -10.60
CA VAL A 296 9.30 12.46 -9.94
C VAL A 296 10.09 12.99 -8.74
N VAL A 297 10.05 12.27 -7.63
CA VAL A 297 10.88 12.56 -6.47
C VAL A 297 12.36 12.36 -6.83
N SER A 298 13.25 13.22 -6.34
CA SER A 298 14.68 13.06 -6.59
C SER A 298 15.26 11.82 -5.91
N ASN A 299 16.29 11.22 -6.50
CA ASN A 299 16.96 10.07 -5.89
C ASN A 299 17.62 10.46 -4.57
N GLU A 300 18.13 11.69 -4.48
CA GLU A 300 18.77 12.22 -3.28
C GLU A 300 17.78 12.34 -2.13
N ASP A 301 16.60 12.95 -2.35
CA ASP A 301 15.57 13.06 -1.30
C ASP A 301 15.06 11.68 -0.86
N LEU A 302 14.84 10.77 -1.81
CA LEU A 302 14.41 9.42 -1.50
C LEU A 302 15.49 8.65 -0.73
N ALA A 303 16.77 8.80 -1.09
CA ALA A 303 17.89 8.16 -0.42
C ALA A 303 18.01 8.63 1.05
N VAL A 304 17.85 9.92 1.31
CA VAL A 304 17.88 10.46 2.69
C VAL A 304 16.80 9.80 3.56
N VAL A 305 15.57 9.65 3.04
CA VAL A 305 14.47 8.99 3.77
C VAL A 305 14.75 7.51 3.97
N LEU A 306 15.29 6.82 2.95
CA LEU A 306 15.68 5.40 3.06
C LEU A 306 16.82 5.20 4.06
N ASP A 307 17.82 6.08 4.08
CA ASP A 307 18.93 6.04 5.07
C ASP A 307 18.40 6.22 6.49
N PHE A 308 17.51 7.18 6.68
CA PHE A 308 16.87 7.36 7.98
C PHE A 308 16.05 6.13 8.40
N ALA A 309 15.26 5.58 7.49
CA ALA A 309 14.47 4.38 7.76
C ALA A 309 15.36 3.18 8.09
N LYS A 310 16.46 2.99 7.34
CA LYS A 310 17.49 1.99 7.59
C LYS A 310 18.09 2.16 8.99
N ASP A 311 18.61 3.34 9.29
CA ASP A 311 19.24 3.64 10.59
C ASP A 311 18.25 3.46 11.74
N ALA A 312 16.98 3.85 11.57
CA ALA A 312 15.93 3.65 12.57
C ALA A 312 15.66 2.17 12.84
N VAL A 313 15.64 1.33 11.79
CA VAL A 313 15.52 -0.13 11.92
C VAL A 313 16.73 -0.70 12.68
N LEU A 314 17.94 -0.27 12.36
CA LEU A 314 19.16 -0.72 13.02
C LEU A 314 19.20 -0.34 14.51
N VAL A 315 18.70 0.85 14.86
CA VAL A 315 18.56 1.30 16.27
C VAL A 315 17.48 0.50 17.00
N ALA A 316 16.38 0.16 16.34
CA ALA A 316 15.27 -0.58 16.96
C ALA A 316 15.52 -2.11 17.04
N ALA A 317 16.38 -2.67 16.19
CA ALA A 317 16.62 -4.11 16.10
C ALA A 317 17.07 -4.77 17.44
N PRO A 318 17.96 -4.17 18.24
CA PRO A 318 18.34 -4.73 19.55
C PRO A 318 17.16 -4.82 20.52
N LEU A 319 16.25 -3.84 20.51
CA LEU A 319 15.03 -3.86 21.31
C LEU A 319 14.15 -5.05 20.95
N VAL A 320 13.90 -5.23 19.63
CA VAL A 320 13.07 -6.35 19.16
C VAL A 320 13.72 -7.68 19.47
N SER A 321 15.05 -7.79 19.32
CA SER A 321 15.81 -8.99 19.71
C SER A 321 15.71 -9.28 21.21
N GLY A 322 15.76 -8.26 22.08
CA GLY A 322 15.62 -8.38 23.52
C GLY A 322 14.23 -8.85 23.96
N LEU A 323 13.18 -8.42 23.27
CA LEU A 323 11.80 -8.83 23.54
C LEU A 323 11.48 -10.28 23.09
N VAL A 324 12.34 -10.88 22.26
CA VAL A 324 12.10 -12.17 21.59
C VAL A 324 13.17 -13.21 21.95
N THR A 325 13.83 -13.05 23.08
CA THR A 325 14.93 -13.93 23.56
C THR A 325 14.57 -15.41 23.61
N ASP A 326 13.31 -15.75 23.74
CA ASP A 326 12.83 -17.13 23.81
C ASP A 326 12.53 -17.76 22.43
N ASN A 327 12.72 -17.01 21.33
CA ASN A 327 12.45 -17.48 19.97
C ASN A 327 13.71 -17.31 19.09
N GLU A 328 14.55 -18.35 19.06
CA GLU A 328 15.81 -18.36 18.29
C GLU A 328 15.61 -18.05 16.80
N MET A 329 14.47 -18.44 16.24
CA MET A 329 14.15 -18.16 14.84
C MET A 329 13.88 -16.69 14.57
N LEU A 330 13.09 -16.04 15.40
CA LEU A 330 12.82 -14.60 15.23
C LEU A 330 14.08 -13.78 15.45
N ALA A 331 14.95 -14.20 16.37
CA ALA A 331 16.26 -13.61 16.55
C ALA A 331 17.14 -13.75 15.28
N ASN A 332 17.11 -14.91 14.61
CA ASN A 332 17.81 -15.12 13.35
C ASN A 332 17.22 -14.26 12.21
N VAL A 333 15.90 -14.13 12.12
CA VAL A 333 15.25 -13.24 11.13
C VAL A 333 15.66 -11.78 11.36
N ILE A 334 15.68 -11.31 12.61
CA ILE A 334 16.11 -9.95 12.94
C ILE A 334 17.57 -9.77 12.55
N ALA A 335 18.44 -10.74 12.84
CA ALA A 335 19.86 -10.68 12.47
C ALA A 335 20.04 -10.60 10.94
N GLN A 336 19.26 -11.36 10.16
CA GLN A 336 19.28 -11.29 8.70
C GLN A 336 18.76 -9.94 8.18
N VAL A 337 17.69 -9.40 8.79
CA VAL A 337 17.17 -8.07 8.43
C VAL A 337 18.23 -7.01 8.69
N VAL A 338 18.93 -7.08 9.82
CA VAL A 338 20.05 -6.17 10.16
C VAL A 338 21.16 -6.27 9.13
N GLU A 339 21.61 -7.48 8.78
CA GLU A 339 22.67 -7.70 7.78
C GLU A 339 22.27 -7.14 6.41
N VAL A 340 21.03 -7.38 5.97
CA VAL A 340 20.51 -6.82 4.72
C VAL A 340 20.47 -5.30 4.79
N MET A 341 19.95 -4.72 5.89
CA MET A 341 19.87 -3.26 6.05
C MET A 341 21.26 -2.61 6.06
N GLU A 342 22.25 -3.21 6.73
CA GLU A 342 23.64 -2.72 6.72
C GLU A 342 24.25 -2.72 5.30
N SER A 343 23.87 -3.64 4.43
CA SER A 343 24.38 -3.78 3.08
C SER A 343 23.72 -2.86 2.04
N ILE A 344 22.59 -2.23 2.38
CA ILE A 344 21.83 -1.39 1.45
C ILE A 344 22.57 -0.06 1.19
N ASP A 345 22.82 0.22 -0.08
CA ASP A 345 23.14 1.57 -0.57
C ASP A 345 21.83 2.28 -0.92
N SER A 346 21.44 3.22 -0.06
CA SER A 346 20.16 3.90 -0.20
C SER A 346 20.04 4.73 -1.48
N LEU A 347 21.16 5.27 -1.99
CA LEU A 347 21.14 6.03 -3.25
C LEU A 347 20.97 5.09 -4.46
N GLU A 348 21.61 3.92 -4.44
CA GLU A 348 21.43 2.90 -5.48
C GLU A 348 19.99 2.37 -5.49
N VAL A 349 19.43 2.08 -4.31
CA VAL A 349 18.03 1.65 -4.17
C VAL A 349 17.05 2.73 -4.62
N ALA A 350 17.27 3.98 -4.21
CA ALA A 350 16.45 5.11 -4.66
C ALA A 350 16.49 5.27 -6.20
N GLY A 351 17.68 5.15 -6.79
CA GLY A 351 17.86 5.14 -8.24
C GLY A 351 17.09 4.02 -8.91
N ALA A 352 17.22 2.78 -8.42
CA ALA A 352 16.51 1.63 -8.95
C ALA A 352 14.98 1.78 -8.86
N ILE A 353 14.46 2.28 -7.74
CA ILE A 353 13.02 2.56 -7.57
C ILE A 353 12.56 3.61 -8.59
N THR A 354 13.30 4.70 -8.73
CA THR A 354 12.97 5.78 -9.67
C THR A 354 13.02 5.33 -11.11
N ASP A 355 14.04 4.53 -11.48
CA ASP A 355 14.19 4.00 -12.83
C ASP A 355 13.09 2.98 -13.16
N LEU A 356 12.76 2.09 -12.22
CA LEU A 356 11.61 1.17 -12.35
C LEU A 356 10.30 1.93 -12.51
N TYR A 357 10.08 2.98 -11.72
CA TYR A 357 8.89 3.83 -11.81
C TYR A 357 8.79 4.50 -13.19
N LYS A 358 9.88 5.12 -13.68
CA LYS A 358 9.92 5.73 -15.02
C LYS A 358 9.74 4.70 -16.12
N ALA A 359 10.40 3.54 -16.02
CA ALA A 359 10.25 2.45 -16.97
C ALA A 359 8.81 1.96 -17.04
N PHE A 360 8.15 1.80 -15.89
CA PHE A 360 6.73 1.44 -15.83
C PHE A 360 5.86 2.48 -16.53
N LEU A 361 6.01 3.78 -16.23
CA LEU A 361 5.22 4.83 -16.87
C LEU A 361 5.45 4.88 -18.39
N ASN A 362 6.70 4.76 -18.82
CA ASN A 362 7.04 4.74 -20.25
C ASN A 362 6.51 3.48 -20.94
N SER A 363 6.44 2.36 -20.20
CA SER A 363 5.89 1.13 -20.78
C SER A 363 4.41 1.23 -21.15
N LEU A 364 3.67 2.21 -20.62
CA LEU A 364 2.27 2.46 -20.94
C LEU A 364 2.05 3.04 -22.36
N ASP A 365 3.13 3.33 -23.10
CA ASP A 365 3.03 3.87 -24.48
C ASP A 365 2.36 2.88 -25.45
N TYR A 366 2.37 1.57 -25.15
CA TYR A 366 1.63 0.57 -25.93
C TYR A 366 0.12 0.81 -25.93
N ILE A 367 -0.43 1.52 -24.92
CA ILE A 367 -1.86 1.86 -24.86
C ILE A 367 -2.14 2.96 -25.88
N THR A 368 -2.55 2.53 -27.08
CA THR A 368 -2.91 3.37 -28.23
C THR A 368 -4.41 3.43 -28.45
N GLU A 369 -4.88 4.37 -29.27
CA GLU A 369 -6.30 4.46 -29.62
C GLU A 369 -6.81 3.18 -30.30
N ASP A 370 -6.01 2.59 -31.19
CA ASP A 370 -6.37 1.34 -31.89
C ASP A 370 -6.51 0.17 -30.89
N LEU A 371 -5.60 0.07 -29.93
CA LEU A 371 -5.66 -0.96 -28.90
C LEU A 371 -6.90 -0.80 -28.02
N VAL A 372 -7.19 0.42 -27.55
CA VAL A 372 -8.37 0.68 -26.72
C VAL A 372 -9.66 0.47 -27.53
N ALA A 373 -9.69 0.88 -28.81
CA ALA A 373 -10.84 0.64 -29.67
C ALA A 373 -11.13 -0.87 -29.85
N LYS A 374 -10.08 -1.69 -30.04
CA LYS A 374 -10.22 -3.16 -30.11
C LYS A 374 -10.66 -3.76 -28.78
N ALA A 375 -10.12 -3.25 -27.67
CA ALA A 375 -10.56 -3.70 -26.34
C ALA A 375 -12.07 -3.43 -26.11
N LEU A 376 -12.57 -2.30 -26.60
CA LEU A 376 -13.98 -1.91 -26.50
C LEU A 376 -14.92 -2.68 -27.46
N GLU A 377 -14.41 -3.59 -28.27
CA GLU A 377 -15.24 -4.56 -28.99
C GLU A 377 -15.78 -5.66 -28.07
N TYR A 378 -15.16 -5.84 -26.88
CA TYR A 378 -15.65 -6.73 -25.83
C TYR A 378 -16.72 -6.05 -24.98
N GLU A 379 -17.69 -6.81 -24.48
CA GLU A 379 -18.82 -6.28 -23.72
C GLU A 379 -18.54 -6.26 -22.20
N ASP A 380 -17.71 -7.19 -21.70
CA ASP A 380 -17.39 -7.31 -20.28
C ASP A 380 -16.13 -6.50 -19.91
N THR A 381 -16.23 -5.71 -18.84
CA THR A 381 -15.14 -4.86 -18.36
C THR A 381 -13.86 -5.66 -18.06
N ARG A 382 -13.97 -6.90 -17.57
CA ARG A 382 -12.80 -7.75 -17.25
C ARG A 382 -12.12 -8.22 -18.53
N GLN A 383 -12.90 -8.52 -19.57
CA GLN A 383 -12.36 -8.83 -20.90
C GLN A 383 -11.61 -7.63 -21.48
N ILE A 384 -12.18 -6.41 -21.36
CA ILE A 384 -11.54 -5.17 -21.80
C ILE A 384 -10.20 -4.98 -21.07
N ILE A 385 -10.19 -5.07 -19.74
CA ILE A 385 -8.98 -4.95 -18.93
C ILE A 385 -7.99 -6.08 -19.25
N GLY A 386 -8.47 -7.32 -19.31
CA GLY A 386 -7.65 -8.50 -19.63
C GLY A 386 -6.95 -8.36 -20.98
N TYR A 387 -7.64 -7.89 -22.01
CA TYR A 387 -7.07 -7.65 -23.33
C TYR A 387 -5.94 -6.59 -23.27
N ILE A 388 -6.20 -5.45 -22.60
CA ILE A 388 -5.20 -4.38 -22.45
C ILE A 388 -3.96 -4.88 -21.70
N VAL A 389 -4.14 -5.62 -20.58
CA VAL A 389 -3.03 -6.17 -19.79
C VAL A 389 -2.21 -7.18 -20.58
N LEU A 390 -2.87 -8.10 -21.30
CA LEU A 390 -2.16 -9.12 -22.11
C LEU A 390 -1.37 -8.48 -23.26
N GLN A 391 -1.91 -7.43 -23.90
CA GLN A 391 -1.17 -6.66 -24.89
C GLN A 391 0.01 -5.89 -24.26
N GLY A 392 -0.10 -5.46 -23.00
CA GLY A 392 1.00 -4.87 -22.22
C GLY A 392 2.13 -5.88 -22.00
N ILE A 393 1.79 -7.08 -21.56
CA ILE A 393 2.77 -8.17 -21.38
C ILE A 393 3.54 -8.41 -22.68
N LYS A 394 2.85 -8.42 -23.83
CA LYS A 394 3.48 -8.57 -25.15
C LYS A 394 4.58 -7.53 -25.43
N ASN A 395 4.41 -6.30 -24.92
CA ASN A 395 5.35 -5.20 -25.16
C ASN A 395 6.45 -5.07 -24.11
N ILE A 396 6.19 -5.49 -22.88
CA ILE A 396 7.11 -5.27 -21.74
C ILE A 396 8.18 -6.37 -21.65
N ILE A 397 7.91 -7.59 -22.14
CA ILE A 397 8.76 -8.77 -21.92
C ILE A 397 9.78 -9.09 -23.05
N PRO A 398 10.09 -8.25 -24.05
CA PRO A 398 10.95 -8.67 -25.17
C PRO A 398 12.39 -9.03 -24.78
N GLU A 399 12.90 -8.62 -23.64
CA GLU A 399 14.34 -8.67 -23.35
C GLU A 399 14.74 -9.11 -21.93
N ILE A 400 13.83 -9.67 -21.13
CA ILE A 400 14.17 -10.11 -19.77
C ILE A 400 14.89 -11.46 -19.83
N THR A 401 16.15 -11.47 -19.45
CA THR A 401 16.89 -12.69 -19.14
C THR A 401 16.66 -13.06 -17.69
N ILE A 402 16.07 -14.23 -17.44
CA ILE A 402 15.83 -14.75 -16.10
C ILE A 402 17.03 -15.59 -15.67
N THR A 403 17.63 -15.29 -14.54
CA THR A 403 18.73 -16.07 -13.96
C THR A 403 18.22 -17.08 -12.93
N SER A 404 19.05 -18.06 -12.55
CA SER A 404 18.74 -18.95 -11.42
C SER A 404 18.52 -18.19 -10.11
N ASP A 405 19.27 -17.10 -9.90
CA ASP A 405 19.18 -16.27 -8.70
C ASP A 405 17.85 -15.50 -8.68
N ASP A 406 17.36 -14.99 -9.82
CA ASP A 406 16.05 -14.37 -9.93
C ASP A 406 14.92 -15.36 -9.58
N LEU A 407 15.02 -16.61 -10.09
CA LEU A 407 14.05 -17.65 -9.77
C LEU A 407 14.11 -18.03 -8.29
N LYS A 408 15.29 -18.14 -7.71
CA LYS A 408 15.47 -18.41 -6.28
C LYS A 408 14.82 -17.32 -5.45
N LEU A 409 15.09 -16.06 -5.75
CA LEU A 409 14.49 -14.92 -5.05
C LEU A 409 12.95 -14.96 -5.07
N VAL A 410 12.36 -15.22 -6.24
CA VAL A 410 10.89 -15.31 -6.39
C VAL A 410 10.33 -16.48 -5.56
N ILE A 411 10.99 -17.64 -5.63
CA ILE A 411 10.55 -18.83 -4.88
C ILE A 411 10.69 -18.59 -3.37
N ASP A 412 11.78 -18.00 -2.91
CA ASP A 412 12.00 -17.70 -1.50
C ASP A 412 10.96 -16.69 -0.97
N LEU A 413 10.59 -15.66 -1.76
CA LEU A 413 9.52 -14.73 -1.43
C LEU A 413 8.16 -15.44 -1.33
N ILE A 414 7.82 -16.29 -2.31
CA ILE A 414 6.56 -17.07 -2.28
C ILE A 414 6.56 -17.99 -1.06
N TRP A 415 7.68 -18.64 -0.77
CA TRP A 415 7.80 -19.55 0.36
C TRP A 415 7.66 -18.83 1.70
N TYR A 416 8.24 -17.64 1.81
CA TYR A 416 8.03 -16.78 2.99
C TYR A 416 6.55 -16.47 3.22
N GLU A 417 5.81 -16.09 2.16
CA GLU A 417 4.37 -15.81 2.26
C GLU A 417 3.57 -17.08 2.63
N VAL A 418 3.97 -18.24 2.12
CA VAL A 418 3.38 -19.53 2.52
C VAL A 418 3.58 -19.79 4.01
N GLY A 419 4.76 -19.49 4.56
CA GLY A 419 5.04 -19.60 6.00
C GLY A 419 4.24 -18.62 6.86
N VAL A 420 3.87 -17.44 6.30
CA VAL A 420 2.96 -16.50 6.98
C VAL A 420 1.52 -17.07 7.06
N ILE A 421 1.08 -17.77 6.01
CA ILE A 421 -0.27 -18.35 5.93
C ILE A 421 -0.36 -19.66 6.72
N ILE A 422 0.70 -20.47 6.67
CA ILE A 422 0.79 -21.79 7.33
C ILE A 422 1.96 -21.75 8.33
N PRO A 423 1.71 -21.42 9.59
CA PRO A 423 2.78 -21.22 10.59
C PRO A 423 3.71 -22.43 10.77
N ASP A 424 3.20 -23.64 10.57
CA ASP A 424 3.99 -24.89 10.70
C ASP A 424 5.09 -25.02 9.63
N LEU A 425 4.99 -24.28 8.52
CA LEU A 425 5.96 -24.27 7.43
C LEU A 425 6.97 -23.12 7.54
N LYS A 426 6.78 -22.22 8.50
CA LYS A 426 7.60 -21.01 8.65
C LYS A 426 9.07 -21.32 8.97
N ASP A 427 9.32 -22.45 9.66
CA ASP A 427 10.65 -22.85 10.15
C ASP A 427 11.30 -23.95 9.32
N VAL A 428 10.68 -24.32 8.22
CA VAL A 428 11.15 -25.42 7.37
C VAL A 428 11.54 -24.83 6.03
N SER A 429 12.77 -25.01 5.60
CA SER A 429 13.16 -24.55 4.25
C SER A 429 12.43 -25.36 3.19
N LEU A 430 12.14 -24.73 2.05
CA LEU A 430 11.57 -25.45 0.90
C LEU A 430 12.48 -26.62 0.49
N MET A 431 13.79 -26.44 0.56
CA MET A 431 14.77 -27.48 0.24
C MET A 431 14.67 -28.69 1.18
N ASP A 432 14.40 -28.47 2.46
CA ASP A 432 14.20 -29.56 3.43
C ASP A 432 12.89 -30.32 3.19
N ILE A 433 11.82 -29.61 2.82
CA ILE A 433 10.53 -30.27 2.51
C ILE A 433 10.66 -31.17 1.28
N ILE A 434 11.27 -30.65 0.22
CA ILE A 434 11.45 -31.43 -1.01
C ILE A 434 12.68 -32.36 -0.95
N ASN A 435 13.37 -32.39 0.18
CA ASN A 435 14.56 -33.22 0.44
C ASN A 435 15.64 -33.08 -0.64
N ILE A 436 15.93 -31.84 -1.05
CA ILE A 436 16.89 -31.51 -2.11
C ILE A 436 18.12 -30.84 -1.51
N SER A 437 19.32 -31.20 -1.97
CA SER A 437 20.52 -30.46 -1.63
C SER A 437 20.57 -29.12 -2.35
N GLU A 438 21.25 -28.13 -1.76
CA GLU A 438 21.44 -26.81 -2.36
C GLU A 438 22.05 -26.89 -3.78
N GLU A 439 23.02 -27.79 -3.99
CA GLU A 439 23.61 -27.99 -5.31
C GLU A 439 22.57 -28.45 -6.35
N LYS A 440 21.71 -29.40 -5.97
CA LYS A 440 20.64 -29.91 -6.83
C LYS A 440 19.53 -28.88 -7.05
N TYR A 441 19.21 -28.11 -6.03
CA TYR A 441 18.26 -27.03 -6.14
C TYR A 441 18.73 -25.96 -7.13
N ASN A 442 19.98 -25.54 -7.04
CA ASN A 442 20.57 -24.58 -7.97
C ASN A 442 20.68 -25.14 -9.40
N GLU A 443 20.98 -26.45 -9.58
CA GLU A 443 20.93 -27.12 -10.87
C GLU A 443 19.53 -27.10 -11.48
N LEU A 444 18.49 -27.37 -10.67
CA LEU A 444 17.10 -27.28 -11.10
C LEU A 444 16.74 -25.86 -11.54
N LEU A 445 17.05 -24.86 -10.71
CA LEU A 445 16.77 -23.46 -11.05
C LEU A 445 17.52 -23.03 -12.31
N GLY A 446 18.77 -23.43 -12.47
CA GLY A 446 19.55 -23.16 -13.69
C GLY A 446 18.95 -23.83 -14.94
N THR A 447 18.38 -25.01 -14.81
CA THR A 447 17.68 -25.68 -15.90
C THR A 447 16.37 -25.01 -16.26
N VAL A 448 15.59 -24.61 -15.25
CA VAL A 448 14.34 -23.85 -15.43
C VAL A 448 14.64 -22.48 -16.07
N ALA A 449 15.68 -21.78 -15.61
CA ALA A 449 16.10 -20.52 -16.20
C ALA A 449 16.47 -20.66 -17.69
N LYS A 450 17.19 -21.74 -18.07
CA LYS A 450 17.48 -22.02 -19.47
C LYS A 450 16.21 -22.25 -20.30
N LEU A 451 15.27 -23.01 -19.78
CA LEU A 451 13.98 -23.21 -20.46
C LEU A 451 13.27 -21.86 -20.71
N PHE A 452 13.25 -20.96 -19.75
CA PHE A 452 12.68 -19.64 -19.93
C PHE A 452 13.45 -18.76 -20.93
N ASN A 453 14.77 -18.80 -20.93
CA ASN A 453 15.60 -17.94 -21.77
C ASN A 453 15.72 -18.45 -23.20
N ASP A 454 15.94 -19.76 -23.41
CA ASP A 454 16.19 -20.35 -24.72
C ASP A 454 14.88 -20.47 -25.53
N ASP A 455 13.78 -20.86 -24.87
CA ASP A 455 12.51 -21.13 -25.54
C ASP A 455 11.47 -20.02 -25.26
N TYR A 456 11.87 -19.03 -24.45
CA TYR A 456 10.99 -17.95 -24.04
C TYR A 456 10.34 -17.21 -25.20
N LYS A 457 11.07 -17.01 -26.30
CA LYS A 457 10.52 -16.31 -27.45
C LYS A 457 9.32 -17.06 -28.05
N ALA A 458 9.42 -18.36 -28.22
CA ALA A 458 8.33 -19.17 -28.75
C ALA A 458 7.16 -19.21 -27.76
N PHE A 459 7.45 -19.38 -26.46
CA PHE A 459 6.45 -19.31 -25.42
C PHE A 459 5.78 -17.93 -25.33
N ARG A 460 6.56 -16.85 -25.36
CA ARG A 460 6.05 -15.47 -25.43
C ARG A 460 5.17 -15.27 -26.64
N ASP A 461 5.65 -15.62 -27.84
CA ASP A 461 4.92 -15.46 -29.09
C ASP A 461 3.62 -16.27 -29.07
N PHE A 462 3.61 -17.43 -28.38
CA PHE A 462 2.41 -18.22 -28.13
C PHE A 462 1.42 -17.51 -27.20
N ILE A 463 1.82 -17.17 -25.96
CA ILE A 463 0.92 -16.58 -24.96
C ILE A 463 0.43 -15.20 -25.38
N THR A 464 1.20 -14.47 -26.19
CA THR A 464 0.85 -13.14 -26.71
C THR A 464 0.27 -13.15 -28.12
N SER A 465 0.03 -14.34 -28.73
CA SER A 465 -0.67 -14.41 -30.00
C SER A 465 -2.11 -13.92 -29.89
N ASP A 466 -2.60 -13.26 -30.92
CA ASP A 466 -3.96 -12.72 -30.94
C ASP A 466 -5.03 -13.79 -30.64
N GLU A 467 -4.80 -15.04 -31.05
CA GLU A 467 -5.73 -16.16 -30.75
C GLU A 467 -5.68 -16.56 -29.27
N THR A 468 -4.48 -16.65 -28.68
CA THR A 468 -4.33 -16.98 -27.25
C THR A 468 -4.90 -15.86 -26.39
N ILE A 469 -4.57 -14.60 -26.69
CA ILE A 469 -5.13 -13.44 -26.00
C ILE A 469 -6.67 -13.45 -26.09
N LYS A 470 -7.21 -13.67 -27.29
CA LYS A 470 -8.67 -13.74 -27.49
C LYS A 470 -9.29 -14.86 -26.66
N ALA A 471 -8.72 -16.04 -26.65
CA ALA A 471 -9.23 -17.17 -25.87
C ALA A 471 -9.15 -16.93 -24.34
N ILE A 472 -8.06 -16.32 -23.85
CA ILE A 472 -7.93 -15.94 -22.45
C ILE A 472 -8.97 -14.87 -22.09
N VAL A 473 -9.13 -13.85 -22.94
CA VAL A 473 -10.11 -12.79 -22.73
C VAL A 473 -11.55 -13.34 -22.69
N GLU A 474 -11.88 -14.29 -23.57
CA GLU A 474 -13.18 -14.98 -23.52
C GLU A 474 -13.35 -15.81 -22.25
N ALA A 475 -12.29 -16.48 -21.77
CA ALA A 475 -12.31 -17.23 -20.52
C ALA A 475 -12.46 -16.32 -19.28
N LEU A 476 -12.04 -15.05 -19.35
CA LEU A 476 -12.23 -14.06 -18.30
C LEU A 476 -13.67 -13.54 -18.17
N LYS A 477 -14.58 -14.02 -19.00
CA LYS A 477 -15.99 -13.66 -18.90
C LYS A 477 -16.61 -14.32 -17.67
N PHE A 478 -16.88 -13.52 -16.66
CA PHE A 478 -17.52 -13.96 -15.44
C PHE A 478 -18.97 -13.47 -15.38
N ARG A 479 -19.84 -14.32 -14.94
CA ARG A 479 -21.15 -13.91 -14.48
C ARG A 479 -21.07 -13.58 -13.00
N VAL A 480 -21.48 -12.38 -12.61
CA VAL A 480 -21.58 -11.96 -11.20
C VAL A 480 -23.03 -12.01 -10.78
N VAL A 481 -23.31 -12.74 -9.72
CA VAL A 481 -24.62 -12.77 -9.07
C VAL A 481 -24.46 -12.23 -7.66
N GLU A 482 -25.17 -11.15 -7.37
CA GLU A 482 -25.22 -10.57 -6.02
C GLU A 482 -26.45 -11.10 -5.27
N GLY A 483 -26.23 -11.59 -4.07
CA GLY A 483 -27.28 -11.98 -3.14
C GLY A 483 -27.17 -11.18 -1.87
N LYS A 484 -28.29 -10.71 -1.35
CA LYS A 484 -28.35 -9.98 -0.11
C LYS A 484 -29.52 -10.47 0.72
N LEU A 485 -29.21 -10.91 1.94
CA LEU A 485 -30.22 -11.15 2.95
C LEU A 485 -30.27 -9.92 3.86
N SER A 486 -31.38 -9.18 3.85
CA SER A 486 -31.51 -7.96 4.66
C SER A 486 -31.70 -8.29 6.15
N PRO A 487 -31.42 -7.34 7.08
CA PRO A 487 -31.54 -7.60 8.53
C PRO A 487 -32.94 -8.04 9.00
N ASP A 488 -33.99 -7.66 8.29
CA ASP A 488 -35.38 -8.08 8.52
C ASP A 488 -35.69 -9.49 7.97
N GLN A 489 -34.81 -10.05 7.17
CA GLN A 489 -34.85 -11.41 6.61
C GLN A 489 -33.73 -12.31 7.19
N SER A 490 -33.24 -11.97 8.38
CA SER A 490 -32.13 -12.69 9.01
C SER A 490 -32.41 -14.19 9.22
N VAL A 491 -31.34 -14.97 9.18
CA VAL A 491 -31.35 -16.40 9.49
C VAL A 491 -31.13 -16.59 11.00
N SER A 492 -31.94 -17.45 11.62
CA SER A 492 -31.76 -17.85 13.02
C SER A 492 -31.42 -19.33 13.09
N VAL A 493 -30.24 -19.64 13.60
CA VAL A 493 -29.71 -21.01 13.72
C VAL A 493 -29.66 -21.38 15.19
N LYS A 494 -30.16 -22.58 15.55
CA LYS A 494 -30.04 -23.06 16.92
C LYS A 494 -28.58 -23.32 17.29
N ILE A 495 -28.23 -23.07 18.53
CA ILE A 495 -26.85 -23.24 19.00
C ILE A 495 -26.31 -24.66 18.73
N GLU A 496 -27.15 -25.68 18.89
CA GLU A 496 -26.81 -27.08 18.61
C GLU A 496 -26.60 -27.41 17.12
N GLU A 497 -27.09 -26.55 16.24
CA GLU A 497 -27.04 -26.71 14.79
C GLU A 497 -25.96 -25.80 14.12
N VAL A 498 -25.30 -24.91 14.89
CA VAL A 498 -24.33 -23.94 14.34
C VAL A 498 -23.15 -24.61 13.63
N ALA A 499 -22.71 -25.76 14.11
CA ALA A 499 -21.63 -26.54 13.49
C ALA A 499 -22.02 -27.13 12.12
N ASN A 500 -23.31 -27.30 11.89
CA ASN A 500 -23.86 -27.82 10.63
C ASN A 500 -24.41 -26.72 9.70
N ASP A 501 -24.44 -25.46 10.17
CA ASP A 501 -24.84 -24.33 9.33
C ASP A 501 -23.72 -24.02 8.33
N GLU A 502 -24.06 -24.00 7.04
CA GLU A 502 -23.10 -23.84 5.94
C GLU A 502 -22.26 -22.55 6.05
N ILE A 503 -22.83 -21.49 6.57
CA ILE A 503 -22.19 -20.17 6.67
C ILE A 503 -21.45 -20.02 8.00
N LEU A 504 -22.12 -20.29 9.13
CA LEU A 504 -21.51 -20.12 10.45
C LEU A 504 -20.35 -21.09 10.69
N SER A 505 -20.44 -22.34 10.21
CA SER A 505 -19.34 -23.29 10.31
C SER A 505 -18.04 -22.76 9.70
N LYS A 506 -18.14 -22.08 8.56
CA LYS A 506 -16.98 -21.45 7.90
C LYS A 506 -16.50 -20.18 8.59
N VAL A 507 -17.39 -19.44 9.24
CA VAL A 507 -16.98 -18.34 10.12
C VAL A 507 -16.16 -18.90 11.28
N PHE A 508 -16.60 -19.98 11.90
CA PHE A 508 -15.90 -20.63 13.00
C PHE A 508 -14.52 -21.12 12.56
N GLU A 509 -14.45 -21.86 11.46
CA GLU A 509 -13.21 -22.36 10.88
C GLU A 509 -12.22 -21.25 10.60
N LYS A 510 -12.63 -20.25 9.81
CA LYS A 510 -11.73 -19.19 9.36
C LYS A 510 -11.20 -18.29 10.49
N TYR A 511 -12.03 -18.02 11.50
CA TYR A 511 -11.67 -17.09 12.58
C TYR A 511 -11.21 -17.82 13.86
N GLY A 512 -11.05 -19.15 13.81
CA GLY A 512 -10.61 -19.97 14.95
C GLY A 512 -11.57 -19.90 16.12
N ILE A 513 -12.88 -19.71 15.86
CA ILE A 513 -13.92 -19.60 16.88
C ILE A 513 -14.28 -21.01 17.36
N SER A 514 -14.16 -21.26 18.66
CA SER A 514 -14.41 -22.57 19.26
C SER A 514 -15.82 -22.69 19.85
N SER A 515 -16.46 -21.57 20.15
CA SER A 515 -17.81 -21.54 20.73
C SER A 515 -18.59 -20.31 20.27
N VAL A 516 -19.92 -20.39 20.36
CA VAL A 516 -20.84 -19.30 20.03
C VAL A 516 -20.58 -18.04 20.86
N ASP A 517 -20.06 -18.20 22.09
CA ASP A 517 -19.78 -17.09 23.00
C ASP A 517 -18.64 -16.17 22.52
N GLU A 518 -17.85 -16.62 21.55
CA GLU A 518 -16.76 -15.86 20.94
C GLU A 518 -17.22 -15.02 19.74
N LEU A 519 -18.45 -15.25 19.26
CA LEU A 519 -19.05 -14.40 18.24
C LEU A 519 -19.42 -13.03 18.84
N VAL A 520 -19.27 -11.99 18.04
CA VAL A 520 -19.56 -10.61 18.47
C VAL A 520 -20.77 -10.05 17.72
N VAL A 521 -21.80 -9.68 18.45
CA VAL A 521 -22.99 -9.02 17.86
C VAL A 521 -22.58 -7.68 17.24
N GLY A 522 -23.03 -7.43 16.02
CA GLY A 522 -22.70 -6.26 15.23
C GLY A 522 -21.41 -6.40 14.39
N LYS A 523 -20.61 -7.43 14.61
CA LYS A 523 -19.39 -7.69 13.82
C LYS A 523 -19.74 -8.39 12.50
N THR A 524 -19.10 -7.95 11.42
CA THR A 524 -19.16 -8.57 10.10
C THR A 524 -17.96 -9.48 9.88
N TYR A 525 -18.22 -10.73 9.55
CA TYR A 525 -17.24 -11.76 9.23
C TYR A 525 -17.20 -12.00 7.73
N LYS A 526 -16.03 -11.94 7.11
CA LYS A 526 -15.87 -12.21 5.67
C LYS A 526 -15.36 -13.62 5.47
N ILE A 527 -16.11 -14.43 4.76
CA ILE A 527 -15.74 -15.82 4.43
C ILE A 527 -15.78 -16.04 2.92
N LEU A 528 -14.97 -16.95 2.44
CA LEU A 528 -15.06 -17.50 1.11
C LEU A 528 -15.88 -18.78 1.18
N GLY A 529 -17.04 -18.76 0.57
CA GLY A 529 -17.91 -19.92 0.49
C GLY A 529 -17.46 -20.87 -0.61
N VAL A 530 -17.78 -22.12 -0.51
CA VAL A 530 -17.47 -23.17 -1.50
C VAL A 530 -18.37 -23.04 -2.74
N HIS A 531 -17.98 -23.36 -3.70
CA HIS A 531 -17.56 -23.95 -4.92
C HIS A 531 -18.52 -25.03 -5.35
N LYS A 532 -19.33 -24.67 -6.30
CA LYS A 532 -20.11 -25.64 -7.04
C LYS A 532 -19.49 -25.82 -8.41
N PHE A 533 -19.24 -27.09 -8.78
CA PHE A 533 -18.96 -27.46 -10.16
C PHE A 533 -20.32 -27.73 -10.82
N GLY A 534 -20.67 -27.09 -11.92
CA GLY A 534 -21.98 -27.22 -12.54
C GLY A 534 -21.98 -26.80 -14.02
N GLU A 535 -23.18 -26.35 -14.52
CA GLU A 535 -23.33 -25.82 -15.89
C GLU A 535 -22.32 -24.70 -16.19
N SER A 536 -21.92 -23.98 -15.17
CA SER A 536 -20.78 -23.05 -15.18
C SER A 536 -19.61 -23.74 -14.48
N PHE A 537 -18.44 -23.75 -15.10
CA PHE A 537 -17.31 -24.57 -14.70
C PHE A 537 -16.87 -24.39 -13.24
N ILE A 538 -16.86 -23.17 -12.71
CA ILE A 538 -16.57 -22.88 -11.29
C ILE A 538 -17.43 -21.71 -10.81
N THR A 539 -18.07 -21.85 -9.67
CA THR A 539 -18.72 -20.74 -8.96
C THR A 539 -18.01 -20.51 -7.62
N ILE A 540 -17.50 -19.31 -7.41
CA ILE A 540 -16.89 -18.88 -6.16
C ILE A 540 -17.81 -17.89 -5.47
N LYS A 541 -18.25 -18.17 -4.24
CA LYS A 541 -19.08 -17.27 -3.45
C LYS A 541 -18.26 -16.63 -2.32
N SER A 542 -18.34 -15.31 -2.20
CA SER A 542 -17.80 -14.55 -1.07
C SER A 542 -18.97 -14.01 -0.25
N TYR A 543 -18.93 -14.22 1.06
CA TYR A 543 -19.97 -13.75 1.99
C TYR A 543 -19.41 -12.73 2.96
N SER A 544 -20.22 -11.72 3.26
CA SER A 544 -20.06 -10.81 4.39
C SER A 544 -21.19 -11.07 5.37
N VAL A 545 -20.90 -11.74 6.47
CA VAL A 545 -21.88 -12.25 7.45
C VAL A 545 -21.89 -11.35 8.66
N THR A 546 -23.02 -10.75 8.99
CA THR A 546 -23.16 -9.88 10.17
C THR A 546 -24.01 -10.56 11.23
N ILE A 547 -23.47 -10.75 12.43
CA ILE A 547 -24.18 -11.32 13.58
C ILE A 547 -25.08 -10.24 14.18
N THR A 548 -26.38 -10.50 14.27
CA THR A 548 -27.35 -9.53 14.81
C THR A 548 -27.82 -9.85 16.22
N ASN A 549 -27.85 -11.13 16.59
CA ASN A 549 -28.26 -11.54 17.94
C ASN A 549 -27.61 -12.87 18.32
N ILE A 550 -27.28 -13.01 19.58
CA ILE A 550 -26.85 -14.25 20.22
C ILE A 550 -27.66 -14.42 21.50
N SER A 551 -28.39 -15.50 21.60
CA SER A 551 -29.15 -15.89 22.80
C SER A 551 -28.72 -17.25 23.31
N SER A 552 -29.30 -17.75 24.40
CA SER A 552 -29.02 -19.10 24.89
C SER A 552 -29.55 -20.22 23.98
N GLU A 553 -30.36 -19.89 22.96
CA GLU A 553 -31.02 -20.89 22.10
C GLU A 553 -30.62 -20.72 20.64
N VAL A 554 -30.38 -19.48 20.18
CA VAL A 554 -30.16 -19.20 18.74
C VAL A 554 -29.09 -18.14 18.52
N VAL A 555 -28.39 -18.27 17.38
CA VAL A 555 -27.57 -17.22 16.75
C VAL A 555 -28.34 -16.70 15.55
N THR A 556 -28.43 -15.38 15.41
CA THR A 556 -29.11 -14.74 14.27
C THR A 556 -28.10 -13.92 13.50
N TYR A 557 -28.10 -14.07 12.18
CA TYR A 557 -27.23 -13.31 11.27
C TYR A 557 -27.95 -12.95 9.97
N TYR A 558 -27.42 -11.98 9.26
CA TYR A 558 -27.72 -11.75 7.83
C TYR A 558 -26.42 -11.70 7.03
N TYR A 559 -26.52 -11.77 5.71
CA TYR A 559 -25.33 -11.75 4.85
C TYR A 559 -25.56 -11.01 3.55
N GLU A 560 -24.45 -10.50 2.99
CA GLU A 560 -24.33 -10.14 1.58
C GLU A 560 -23.38 -11.14 0.93
N ASN A 561 -23.69 -11.61 -0.27
CA ASN A 561 -22.81 -12.49 -1.02
C ASN A 561 -22.64 -12.03 -2.47
N VAL A 562 -21.44 -12.30 -3.00
CA VAL A 562 -21.11 -12.16 -4.41
C VAL A 562 -20.68 -13.52 -4.93
N ALA A 563 -21.32 -13.99 -5.98
CA ALA A 563 -20.96 -15.23 -6.66
C ALA A 563 -20.31 -14.90 -8.00
N TYR A 564 -19.12 -15.45 -8.24
CA TYR A 564 -18.40 -15.35 -9.50
C TYR A 564 -18.46 -16.68 -10.22
N THR A 565 -18.98 -16.67 -11.45
CA THR A 565 -19.15 -17.88 -12.27
C THR A 565 -18.33 -17.73 -13.55
N VAL A 566 -17.47 -18.72 -13.87
CA VAL A 566 -16.71 -18.77 -15.13
C VAL A 566 -17.54 -19.52 -16.17
N GLU A 567 -17.93 -18.84 -17.27
CA GLU A 567 -18.85 -19.40 -18.26
C GLU A 567 -18.18 -20.02 -19.49
N ASN A 568 -17.00 -19.53 -19.89
CA ASN A 568 -16.39 -19.84 -21.20
C ASN A 568 -15.01 -20.49 -21.11
N ILE A 569 -14.80 -21.43 -20.19
CA ILE A 569 -13.50 -22.08 -20.02
C ILE A 569 -13.04 -22.87 -21.25
N ASP A 570 -13.98 -23.37 -22.07
CA ASP A 570 -13.70 -24.07 -23.30
C ASP A 570 -13.04 -23.18 -24.37
N SER A 571 -13.09 -21.86 -24.24
CA SER A 571 -12.29 -20.94 -25.05
C SER A 571 -10.78 -21.18 -24.88
N LEU A 572 -10.35 -21.80 -23.77
CA LEU A 572 -8.97 -22.21 -23.55
C LEU A 572 -8.53 -23.49 -24.29
N LEU A 573 -9.49 -24.30 -24.78
CA LEU A 573 -9.17 -25.53 -25.51
C LEU A 573 -8.30 -25.31 -26.77
N PRO A 574 -8.53 -24.28 -27.60
CA PRO A 574 -7.64 -23.95 -28.72
C PRO A 574 -6.21 -23.60 -28.28
N ILE A 575 -6.02 -23.10 -27.05
CA ILE A 575 -4.69 -22.82 -26.51
C ILE A 575 -3.93 -24.12 -26.30
N LEU A 576 -4.58 -25.16 -25.77
CA LEU A 576 -3.98 -26.48 -25.61
C LEU A 576 -3.55 -27.07 -26.96
N ASP A 577 -4.36 -26.90 -28.02
CA ASP A 577 -3.99 -27.34 -29.36
C ASP A 577 -2.76 -26.61 -29.89
N LYS A 578 -2.65 -25.32 -29.62
CA LYS A 578 -1.45 -24.55 -30.01
C LYS A 578 -0.23 -24.90 -29.18
N MET A 579 -0.37 -25.15 -27.86
CA MET A 579 0.72 -25.68 -27.04
C MET A 579 1.25 -26.99 -27.62
N ILE A 580 0.38 -27.90 -28.02
CA ILE A 580 0.78 -29.14 -28.70
C ILE A 580 1.58 -28.83 -29.98
N GLY A 581 1.05 -27.93 -30.82
CA GLY A 581 1.72 -27.50 -32.06
C GLY A 581 3.08 -26.88 -31.81
N LEU A 582 3.27 -26.14 -30.74
CA LEU A 582 4.58 -25.61 -30.33
C LEU A 582 5.54 -26.73 -29.99
N PHE A 583 5.15 -27.69 -29.16
CA PHE A 583 6.03 -28.84 -28.84
C PHE A 583 6.30 -29.74 -30.04
N GLU A 584 5.41 -29.81 -31.03
CA GLU A 584 5.66 -30.51 -32.29
C GLU A 584 6.70 -29.81 -33.17
N THR A 585 6.84 -28.48 -33.07
CA THR A 585 7.71 -27.65 -33.91
C THR A 585 8.98 -27.15 -33.19
N GLU A 586 9.02 -27.32 -31.87
CA GLU A 586 10.03 -26.78 -30.97
C GLU A 586 11.39 -27.41 -31.14
N SER A 587 12.41 -26.67 -30.69
CA SER A 587 13.79 -27.07 -30.70
C SER A 587 14.05 -28.26 -29.77
N ILE A 588 15.06 -29.07 -30.11
CA ILE A 588 15.54 -30.17 -29.26
C ILE A 588 15.90 -29.70 -27.87
N THR A 589 16.31 -28.42 -27.72
CA THR A 589 16.71 -27.79 -26.43
C THR A 589 15.60 -27.79 -25.40
N THR A 590 14.36 -27.45 -25.79
CA THR A 590 13.19 -27.44 -24.87
C THR A 590 12.95 -28.83 -24.28
N ILE A 591 12.96 -29.87 -25.14
CA ILE A 591 12.72 -31.25 -24.68
C ILE A 591 13.84 -31.74 -23.77
N GLU A 592 15.11 -31.42 -24.09
CA GLU A 592 16.25 -31.75 -23.21
C GLU A 592 16.16 -31.04 -21.85
N ASN A 593 15.75 -29.75 -21.82
CA ASN A 593 15.58 -29.02 -20.59
C ASN A 593 14.43 -29.60 -19.75
N LEU A 594 13.29 -29.96 -20.37
CA LEU A 594 12.18 -30.62 -19.67
C LEU A 594 12.62 -31.98 -19.09
N LYS A 595 13.36 -32.76 -19.82
CA LYS A 595 13.92 -34.05 -19.34
C LYS A 595 14.87 -33.84 -18.16
N ALA A 596 15.71 -32.79 -18.20
CA ALA A 596 16.59 -32.45 -17.08
C ALA A 596 15.83 -32.08 -15.84
N ILE A 597 14.75 -31.29 -15.95
CA ILE A 597 13.83 -30.95 -14.82
C ILE A 597 13.21 -32.23 -14.24
N ILE A 598 12.62 -33.08 -15.09
CA ILE A 598 12.00 -34.33 -14.67
C ILE A 598 13.04 -35.21 -13.95
N LYS A 599 14.26 -35.30 -14.46
CA LYS A 599 15.33 -36.05 -13.83
C LYS A 599 15.67 -35.55 -12.43
N VAL A 600 15.79 -34.23 -12.24
CA VAL A 600 16.04 -33.66 -10.93
C VAL A 600 14.89 -33.99 -9.98
N VAL A 601 13.63 -33.85 -10.41
CA VAL A 601 12.43 -34.18 -9.62
C VAL A 601 12.44 -35.64 -9.16
N VAL A 602 12.89 -36.58 -10.01
CA VAL A 602 13.01 -38.00 -9.67
C VAL A 602 14.19 -38.27 -8.74
N ASP A 603 15.35 -37.65 -9.00
CA ASP A 603 16.60 -37.85 -8.26
C ASP A 603 16.50 -37.33 -6.80
N VAL A 604 15.60 -36.40 -6.50
CA VAL A 604 15.40 -35.84 -5.15
C VAL A 604 14.23 -36.45 -4.39
N ASP A 605 13.65 -37.53 -4.88
CA ASP A 605 12.47 -38.20 -4.27
C ASP A 605 11.27 -37.28 -4.02
N PHE A 606 11.14 -36.20 -4.82
CA PHE A 606 10.04 -35.24 -4.71
C PHE A 606 8.66 -35.91 -4.88
N VAL A 607 8.62 -37.00 -5.64
CA VAL A 607 7.43 -37.83 -5.82
C VAL A 607 7.59 -39.10 -4.99
N SER A 608 6.75 -39.28 -3.98
CA SER A 608 6.76 -40.44 -3.09
C SER A 608 6.11 -41.70 -3.67
N ASP A 609 5.25 -41.54 -4.70
CA ASP A 609 4.58 -42.65 -5.35
C ASP A 609 5.54 -43.37 -6.32
N GLU A 610 5.85 -44.62 -6.01
CA GLU A 610 6.79 -45.44 -6.79
C GLU A 610 6.34 -45.66 -8.24
N THR A 611 5.03 -45.68 -8.51
CA THR A 611 4.49 -45.80 -9.86
C THR A 611 4.78 -44.55 -10.67
N ILE A 612 4.46 -43.37 -10.10
CA ILE A 612 4.72 -42.08 -10.74
C ILE A 612 6.22 -41.87 -10.95
N LYS A 613 7.04 -42.21 -9.93
CA LYS A 613 8.49 -42.13 -10.01
C LYS A 613 9.06 -43.01 -11.10
N SER A 614 8.54 -44.22 -11.27
CA SER A 614 8.93 -45.14 -12.35
C SER A 614 8.61 -44.58 -13.73
N ILE A 615 7.41 -44.00 -13.90
CA ILE A 615 6.99 -43.34 -15.16
C ILE A 615 7.90 -42.16 -15.48
N LEU A 616 8.13 -41.28 -14.50
CA LEU A 616 9.02 -40.12 -14.69
C LEU A 616 10.45 -40.54 -15.05
N THR A 617 10.96 -41.59 -14.41
CA THR A 617 12.28 -42.16 -14.72
C THR A 617 12.35 -42.69 -16.13
N VAL A 618 11.30 -43.35 -16.63
CA VAL A 618 11.21 -43.84 -18.01
C VAL A 618 11.19 -42.67 -19.00
N ILE A 619 10.44 -41.61 -18.69
CA ILE A 619 10.33 -40.42 -19.54
C ILE A 619 11.69 -39.73 -19.73
N THR A 620 12.57 -39.72 -18.72
CA THR A 620 13.91 -39.14 -18.88
C THR A 620 14.76 -39.83 -19.96
N ASN A 621 14.43 -41.07 -20.30
CA ASN A 621 15.11 -41.87 -21.32
C ASN A 621 14.41 -41.81 -22.70
N PHE A 622 13.28 -41.14 -22.79
CA PHE A 622 12.53 -41.03 -24.05
C PHE A 622 13.27 -40.23 -25.11
N LYS A 623 12.99 -40.52 -26.36
CA LYS A 623 13.39 -39.68 -27.48
C LYS A 623 12.46 -38.46 -27.55
N GLU A 624 12.85 -37.45 -28.33
CA GLU A 624 12.06 -36.26 -28.55
C GLU A 624 10.63 -36.57 -29.03
N GLU A 625 10.52 -37.51 -29.99
CA GLU A 625 9.23 -37.91 -30.52
C GLU A 625 8.31 -38.55 -29.47
N ASP A 626 8.87 -39.33 -28.54
CA ASP A 626 8.12 -39.95 -27.47
C ASP A 626 7.55 -38.86 -26.50
N ILE A 627 8.36 -37.83 -26.18
CA ILE A 627 7.94 -36.72 -25.33
C ILE A 627 6.82 -35.89 -26.01
N LYS A 628 6.96 -35.62 -27.31
CA LYS A 628 5.94 -34.93 -28.09
C LYS A 628 4.59 -35.68 -28.08
N VAL A 629 4.64 -37.01 -28.18
CA VAL A 629 3.45 -37.86 -28.08
C VAL A 629 2.81 -37.75 -26.71
N LEU A 630 3.60 -37.82 -25.62
CA LEU A 630 3.07 -37.70 -24.25
C LEU A 630 2.45 -36.36 -23.99
N ILE A 631 3.03 -35.25 -24.47
CA ILE A 631 2.46 -33.91 -24.34
C ILE A 631 1.10 -33.82 -25.05
N LYS A 632 1.01 -34.41 -26.24
CA LYS A 632 -0.21 -34.51 -27.03
C LYS A 632 -1.30 -35.34 -26.31
N ASP A 633 -0.91 -36.47 -25.73
CA ASP A 633 -1.79 -37.33 -24.96
C ASP A 633 -2.28 -36.62 -23.70
N LEU A 634 -1.41 -35.91 -22.97
CA LEU A 634 -1.77 -35.12 -21.79
C LEU A 634 -2.77 -34.01 -22.16
N ALA A 635 -2.55 -33.32 -23.28
CA ALA A 635 -3.49 -32.30 -23.74
C ALA A 635 -4.82 -32.91 -24.19
N THR A 636 -4.81 -34.09 -24.82
CA THR A 636 -6.03 -34.81 -25.19
C THR A 636 -6.81 -35.23 -23.93
N LEU A 637 -6.12 -35.81 -22.95
CA LEU A 637 -6.70 -36.18 -21.66
C LEU A 637 -7.29 -34.95 -20.94
N THR A 638 -6.59 -33.81 -20.95
CA THR A 638 -7.08 -32.57 -20.37
C THR A 638 -8.36 -32.08 -21.05
N LYS A 639 -8.44 -32.15 -22.39
CA LYS A 639 -9.67 -31.82 -23.15
C LYS A 639 -10.80 -32.76 -22.79
N SER A 640 -10.54 -34.05 -22.74
CA SER A 640 -11.55 -35.05 -22.35
C SER A 640 -12.03 -34.82 -20.92
N LEU A 641 -11.15 -34.44 -20.01
CA LEU A 641 -11.51 -34.06 -18.62
C LEU A 641 -12.37 -32.79 -18.59
N VAL A 642 -12.05 -31.76 -19.36
CA VAL A 642 -12.87 -30.54 -19.45
C VAL A 642 -14.25 -30.84 -20.02
N SER A 643 -14.33 -31.63 -21.08
CA SER A 643 -15.59 -32.09 -21.65
C SER A 643 -16.41 -32.90 -20.66
N PHE A 644 -15.78 -33.83 -19.94
CA PHE A 644 -16.39 -34.63 -18.89
C PHE A 644 -17.03 -33.75 -17.83
N VAL A 645 -16.29 -32.80 -17.23
CA VAL A 645 -16.81 -31.89 -16.21
C VAL A 645 -18.00 -31.06 -16.71
N LYS A 646 -17.97 -30.60 -17.97
CA LYS A 646 -19.04 -29.78 -18.55
C LYS A 646 -20.32 -30.60 -18.88
N GLU A 647 -20.13 -31.81 -19.39
CA GLU A 647 -21.25 -32.58 -19.93
C GLU A 647 -21.93 -33.48 -18.89
N VAL A 648 -21.21 -33.84 -17.85
CA VAL A 648 -21.64 -34.92 -16.93
C VAL A 648 -22.26 -34.34 -15.64
N GLY A 649 -22.09 -33.02 -15.33
CA GLY A 649 -22.69 -32.42 -14.15
C GLY A 649 -22.12 -32.99 -12.86
N VAL A 650 -20.79 -32.90 -12.67
CA VAL A 650 -20.02 -33.54 -11.58
C VAL A 650 -20.37 -32.97 -10.20
N GLU A 651 -21.13 -31.88 -10.15
CA GLU A 651 -21.43 -31.13 -8.90
C GLU A 651 -22.19 -31.98 -7.88
N GLU A 652 -23.29 -32.59 -8.29
CA GLU A 652 -24.09 -33.44 -7.40
C GLU A 652 -23.27 -34.65 -6.95
N PHE A 653 -22.56 -35.29 -7.86
CA PHE A 653 -21.70 -36.42 -7.56
C PHE A 653 -20.62 -36.12 -6.51
N ILE A 654 -19.92 -34.97 -6.64
CA ILE A 654 -18.90 -34.58 -5.66
C ILE A 654 -19.53 -34.25 -4.31
N ASN A 655 -20.66 -33.55 -4.31
CA ASN A 655 -21.36 -33.23 -3.07
C ASN A 655 -21.85 -34.48 -2.35
N ASP A 656 -22.40 -35.44 -3.07
CA ASP A 656 -22.88 -36.70 -2.50
C ASP A 656 -21.73 -37.58 -1.99
N MET A 657 -20.60 -37.57 -2.71
CA MET A 657 -19.36 -38.20 -2.24
C MET A 657 -18.84 -37.59 -0.94
N ILE A 658 -18.77 -36.27 -0.89
CA ILE A 658 -18.27 -35.56 0.30
C ILE A 658 -19.19 -35.80 1.51
N ASN A 659 -20.50 -35.83 1.27
CA ASN A 659 -21.50 -36.07 2.30
C ASN A 659 -21.64 -37.57 2.72
N GLY A 660 -20.92 -38.45 2.03
CA GLY A 660 -20.95 -39.90 2.32
C GLY A 660 -22.26 -40.56 1.92
N ASP A 661 -23.08 -39.94 1.09
CA ASP A 661 -24.34 -40.52 0.59
C ASP A 661 -24.06 -41.42 -0.62
N ILE A 662 -23.65 -42.64 -0.34
CA ILE A 662 -23.28 -43.61 -1.37
C ILE A 662 -24.48 -43.94 -2.30
N GLN A 663 -25.72 -43.86 -1.80
CA GLN A 663 -26.89 -44.17 -2.63
C GLN A 663 -27.19 -43.05 -3.62
N ALA A 664 -26.97 -41.81 -3.25
CA ALA A 664 -27.15 -40.68 -4.15
C ALA A 664 -26.11 -40.63 -5.30
N ILE A 665 -25.02 -41.36 -5.19
CA ILE A 665 -23.98 -41.40 -6.25
C ILE A 665 -24.40 -42.26 -7.46
N PHE A 666 -25.23 -43.31 -7.28
CA PHE A 666 -25.52 -44.25 -8.35
C PHE A 666 -26.23 -43.64 -9.59
N PRO A 667 -27.17 -42.68 -9.47
CA PRO A 667 -27.79 -42.01 -10.65
C PRO A 667 -26.81 -41.28 -11.55
N PHE A 668 -25.63 -40.94 -11.02
CA PHE A 668 -24.54 -40.34 -11.80
C PHE A 668 -24.05 -41.30 -12.89
N PHE A 669 -24.07 -42.62 -12.69
CA PHE A 669 -23.59 -43.61 -13.63
C PHE A 669 -24.68 -43.99 -14.66
N ASN A 670 -25.28 -42.98 -15.31
CA ASN A 670 -26.21 -43.16 -16.41
C ASN A 670 -25.47 -43.41 -17.74
N GLU A 671 -26.22 -43.85 -18.78
CA GLU A 671 -25.64 -44.23 -20.09
C GLU A 671 -24.78 -43.14 -20.74
N LYS A 672 -25.19 -41.86 -20.60
CA LYS A 672 -24.47 -40.71 -21.14
C LYS A 672 -23.12 -40.49 -20.40
N ASN A 673 -23.18 -40.47 -19.07
CA ASN A 673 -22.01 -40.20 -18.26
C ASN A 673 -21.01 -41.36 -18.38
N ILE A 674 -21.46 -42.60 -18.43
CA ILE A 674 -20.65 -43.79 -18.65
C ILE A 674 -19.87 -43.72 -19.96
N ALA A 675 -20.48 -43.26 -21.04
CA ALA A 675 -19.79 -43.13 -22.32
C ALA A 675 -18.60 -42.15 -22.21
N THR A 676 -18.81 -41.05 -21.52
CA THR A 676 -17.75 -40.03 -21.30
C THR A 676 -16.66 -40.52 -20.36
N ILE A 677 -17.02 -41.26 -19.30
CA ILE A 677 -16.08 -41.88 -18.37
C ILE A 677 -15.19 -42.94 -19.08
N LYS A 678 -15.81 -43.75 -19.95
CA LYS A 678 -15.06 -44.74 -20.76
C LYS A 678 -14.07 -44.07 -21.73
N LEU A 679 -14.46 -42.94 -22.33
CA LEU A 679 -13.55 -42.16 -23.16
C LEU A 679 -12.35 -41.63 -22.36
N LEU A 680 -12.61 -41.02 -21.20
CA LEU A 680 -11.56 -40.53 -20.30
C LEU A 680 -10.61 -41.62 -19.84
N ALA A 681 -11.14 -42.79 -19.47
CA ALA A 681 -10.34 -43.97 -19.10
C ALA A 681 -9.47 -44.46 -20.25
N ASN A 682 -9.97 -44.45 -21.48
CA ASN A 682 -9.21 -44.84 -22.67
C ASN A 682 -8.07 -43.84 -22.99
N ASP A 683 -8.34 -42.52 -22.86
CA ASP A 683 -7.31 -41.49 -23.09
C ASP A 683 -6.20 -41.58 -22.03
N LEU A 684 -6.58 -41.81 -20.77
CA LEU A 684 -5.62 -42.05 -19.67
C LEU A 684 -4.79 -43.31 -19.96
N ALA A 685 -5.44 -44.42 -20.32
CA ALA A 685 -4.74 -45.68 -20.63
C ALA A 685 -3.78 -45.51 -21.82
N THR A 686 -4.14 -44.72 -22.82
CA THR A 686 -3.32 -44.41 -23.97
C THR A 686 -2.07 -43.62 -23.58
N MET A 687 -2.27 -42.60 -22.72
CA MET A 687 -1.14 -41.80 -22.20
C MET A 687 -0.20 -42.68 -21.36
N LEU A 688 -0.71 -43.55 -20.48
CA LEU A 688 0.08 -44.47 -19.67
C LEU A 688 0.86 -45.49 -20.53
N ASP A 689 0.26 -46.01 -21.62
CA ASP A 689 0.92 -46.93 -22.52
C ASP A 689 2.08 -46.24 -23.28
N ASN A 690 1.83 -45.03 -23.79
CA ASN A 690 2.88 -44.23 -24.44
C ASN A 690 3.96 -43.80 -23.43
N ALA A 691 3.62 -43.61 -22.16
CA ALA A 691 4.57 -43.39 -21.09
C ALA A 691 5.32 -44.69 -20.67
N LYS A 692 5.03 -45.83 -21.31
CA LYS A 692 5.62 -47.14 -20.95
C LYS A 692 5.43 -47.49 -19.49
N ALA A 693 4.27 -47.11 -18.92
CA ALA A 693 3.95 -47.29 -17.51
C ALA A 693 3.61 -48.76 -17.17
N PHE A 694 3.19 -49.56 -18.17
CA PHE A 694 2.85 -50.96 -17.93
C PHE A 694 4.07 -51.86 -17.94
N PRO A 695 4.16 -52.89 -17.04
CA PRO A 695 3.14 -53.26 -16.04
C PRO A 695 3.11 -52.26 -14.87
N MET A 696 1.88 -51.95 -14.37
CA MET A 696 1.64 -51.09 -13.22
C MET A 696 1.14 -51.88 -12.03
N ASN A 697 1.59 -51.52 -10.82
CA ASN A 697 1.13 -52.05 -9.57
C ASN A 697 0.49 -50.95 -8.72
N TYR A 698 -0.77 -51.12 -8.38
CA TYR A 698 -1.50 -50.24 -7.46
C TYR A 698 -1.73 -50.93 -6.13
N VAL A 699 -1.27 -50.34 -5.04
CA VAL A 699 -1.46 -50.80 -3.70
C VAL A 699 -2.59 -50.05 -3.04
N PHE A 700 -3.65 -50.73 -2.68
CA PHE A 700 -4.79 -50.18 -1.94
C PHE A 700 -4.76 -50.62 -0.50
N GLY A 701 -4.97 -49.70 0.45
CA GLY A 701 -4.96 -49.95 1.89
C GLY A 701 -3.57 -49.83 2.51
N GLU A 702 -3.50 -49.97 3.83
CA GLU A 702 -2.26 -49.89 4.60
C GLU A 702 -2.03 -51.17 5.43
N GLY A 703 -0.77 -51.56 5.57
CA GLY A 703 -0.34 -52.71 6.38
C GLY A 703 -0.96 -54.02 5.94
N ASP A 704 -1.43 -54.84 6.89
CA ASP A 704 -2.00 -56.17 6.64
C ASP A 704 -3.35 -56.15 5.87
N ASN A 705 -3.95 -54.98 5.69
CA ASN A 705 -5.20 -54.79 4.92
C ASN A 705 -4.94 -54.25 3.54
N SER A 706 -3.72 -54.24 3.07
CA SER A 706 -3.40 -53.79 1.72
C SER A 706 -3.58 -54.93 0.68
N PHE A 707 -4.10 -54.58 -0.50
CA PHE A 707 -4.06 -55.46 -1.67
C PHE A 707 -3.46 -54.73 -2.88
N THR A 708 -2.77 -55.49 -3.71
CA THR A 708 -2.13 -54.95 -4.92
C THR A 708 -2.93 -55.35 -6.14
N LEU A 709 -3.32 -54.37 -6.95
CA LEU A 709 -3.89 -54.57 -8.26
C LEU A 709 -2.79 -54.36 -9.31
N THR A 710 -2.52 -55.37 -10.10
CA THR A 710 -1.52 -55.34 -11.16
C THR A 710 -2.19 -55.26 -12.53
N PHE A 711 -1.76 -54.33 -13.38
CA PHE A 711 -2.15 -54.26 -14.77
C PHE A 711 -0.94 -54.54 -15.65
N GLU A 712 -1.00 -55.66 -16.37
CA GLU A 712 0.12 -56.08 -17.24
C GLU A 712 0.18 -55.28 -18.57
N SER A 713 -0.97 -54.71 -18.99
CA SER A 713 -1.09 -53.98 -20.28
C SER A 713 -2.20 -52.96 -20.26
N LYS A 714 -2.15 -52.03 -21.25
CA LYS A 714 -3.24 -51.08 -21.54
C LYS A 714 -4.59 -51.77 -21.71
N ASP A 715 -4.63 -52.90 -22.46
CA ASP A 715 -5.87 -53.59 -22.73
C ASP A 715 -6.51 -54.16 -21.44
N GLU A 716 -5.69 -54.74 -20.56
CA GLU A 716 -6.14 -55.20 -19.26
C GLU A 716 -6.63 -54.10 -18.34
N PHE A 717 -5.94 -52.92 -18.36
CA PHE A 717 -6.39 -51.75 -17.63
C PHE A 717 -7.77 -51.28 -18.15
N ILE A 718 -7.96 -51.15 -19.45
CA ILE A 718 -9.24 -50.73 -20.07
C ILE A 718 -10.34 -51.75 -19.79
N GLU A 719 -10.03 -53.04 -19.89
CA GLU A 719 -11.00 -54.12 -19.59
C GLU A 719 -11.48 -54.07 -18.13
N THR A 720 -10.53 -53.93 -17.20
CA THR A 720 -10.85 -53.82 -15.78
C THR A 720 -11.67 -52.56 -15.47
N MET A 721 -11.29 -51.40 -16.03
CA MET A 721 -12.05 -50.18 -15.87
C MET A 721 -13.46 -50.30 -16.46
N ASN A 722 -13.61 -50.90 -17.60
CA ASN A 722 -14.94 -51.13 -18.21
C ASN A 722 -15.80 -52.05 -17.37
N GLN A 723 -15.23 -53.15 -16.82
CA GLN A 723 -15.94 -54.05 -15.91
C GLN A 723 -16.40 -53.31 -14.65
N PHE A 724 -15.55 -52.46 -14.07
CA PHE A 724 -15.87 -51.65 -12.90
C PHE A 724 -17.04 -50.65 -13.22
N ILE A 725 -16.94 -49.95 -14.34
CA ILE A 725 -17.97 -49.00 -14.80
C ILE A 725 -19.30 -49.74 -15.07
N GLU A 726 -19.26 -50.94 -15.69
CA GLU A 726 -20.47 -51.73 -15.94
C GLU A 726 -21.10 -52.27 -14.66
N MET A 727 -20.30 -52.58 -13.64
CA MET A 727 -20.79 -52.91 -12.31
C MET A 727 -21.53 -51.70 -11.71
N LEU A 728 -20.96 -50.49 -11.74
CA LEU A 728 -21.61 -49.26 -11.26
C LEU A 728 -22.92 -48.96 -12.03
N GLU A 729 -22.94 -49.16 -13.34
CA GLU A 729 -24.14 -49.02 -14.18
C GLU A 729 -25.22 -50.05 -13.77
N SER A 730 -24.83 -51.26 -13.45
CA SER A 730 -25.76 -52.29 -13.01
C SER A 730 -26.41 -51.97 -11.68
N LEU A 731 -25.65 -51.34 -10.76
CA LEU A 731 -26.19 -50.88 -9.48
C LEU A 731 -27.19 -49.74 -9.69
N ASN A 732 -26.94 -48.83 -10.61
CA ASN A 732 -27.91 -47.78 -10.94
C ASN A 732 -29.19 -48.32 -11.57
N LYS A 733 -29.13 -49.44 -12.34
CA LYS A 733 -30.32 -50.06 -12.96
C LYS A 733 -31.10 -50.97 -12.01
N ALA A 734 -30.51 -51.31 -10.85
CA ALA A 734 -31.14 -52.20 -9.83
C ALA A 734 -32.02 -51.46 -8.82
N GLU A 735 -31.93 -50.13 -8.76
CA GLU A 735 -32.86 -49.23 -8.08
C GLU A 735 -33.97 -48.78 -9.03
#